data_d6d44076bc9d70b6e3466dc095e43210
#
_entry.id   d6d44076bc9d70b6e3466dc095e43210
#
_cell.length_a   1.000
_cell.length_b   1.000
_cell.length_c   1.000
_cell.angle_alpha   90.00
_cell.angle_beta   90.00
_cell.angle_gamma   90.00
#
_symmetry.space_group_name_H-M   'P 1'
#
loop_
_entity.id
_entity.type
_entity.pdbx_description
1 polymer ?
#
loop_
_entity_poly.entity_id
_entity_poly.type
_entity_poly.pdbx_seq_one_letter_code
_entity_poly.pdbx_strand_id
1 'polypeptide(L)'
;MKLWFFLCFHAALLVFATKAPAVFQEKKGAIPDLTQGDSVPANAKHDWNLGPTGLRGWMYCDRLVTTDARQIAITEVATGSPADGLIAVGDVLLGVGGKPFSYDPRTEMGRAITAAETDEGAGRLLLTRWRAGQVEEVALTLKVMGAFGETAPYDCPKSHRILEEGLKVLAEQLAAANYPEQQDPIPRSLNALALLAGGRAEHLPLLKREAAWGAGFTARDFKTWHYGYVMMFLSEYILATGDESVLPGLRRLALEAAGGQSAVGSWGHTFALPDGRLKGYGMMNSPGLPLTIGLVMARKAGVDDQEVSQAIERSARLLRFYTGKGAVPYGDHPAWMETHEDNGKCGMAALLFHLLEEKQSVDFFVRMAVASHGGERDCGHTGNYFNLLWSLPAIGIAGPHATGEWMEEFGGWYHDLARKWDGTFAHQGPPEPDHDSYHGWDATGAYLLGYALPRKKIVFTGKLPPLMSPLTEEKVSRLIDDGRGWNNKDRNSFYDQQTEAELLERLGSWSPIVRERSAAALARRPAPPIDAINELLVSGSLDSKLGACRALEELKEAAAPAVPQLRQAIRGEDLWLRVRAAMALAAIGEPALPALTDMLEIVARGPSPEDPRGMEQRFFTTAIFAKMLTSRQSLAKMDQKQLQAAVVSGLKNQDGHARSEISEFYRRCSYEEIQPLLPAIYEAIVQPAPSGEMFADGVRLNGLRVLAQHRVEEGMQACADYLRTQNPWASEHRTPEILRILEDYGTAAQRLLPHLKETASMFEQGENDFPKRLSEQKARAVRQQIEKIEAAKESPVLRSLE
;
A
#
# COMPACT_ATOMS: atom_id res chain seq x y z
N MET A 1 -24.94 -0.85 -1.48
CA MET A 1 -23.65 -0.74 -0.79
C MET A 1 -23.09 -2.04 -0.21
N LYS A 2 -23.87 -3.09 0.06
CA LYS A 2 -23.37 -4.38 0.60
C LYS A 2 -22.86 -5.41 -0.44
N LEU A 3 -23.01 -5.18 -1.74
CA LEU A 3 -22.68 -6.16 -2.79
C LEU A 3 -21.31 -5.89 -3.49
N TRP A 4 -20.76 -4.71 -3.32
CA TRP A 4 -19.54 -4.26 -4.04
C TRP A 4 -18.22 -4.74 -3.45
N PHE A 5 -18.20 -5.16 -2.21
CA PHE A 5 -16.97 -5.62 -1.55
C PHE A 5 -16.49 -7.01 -2.00
N PHE A 6 -17.32 -7.76 -2.72
CA PHE A 6 -17.02 -9.15 -3.10
C PHE A 6 -16.09 -9.29 -4.31
N LEU A 7 -16.08 -8.34 -5.23
CA LEU A 7 -15.29 -8.44 -6.48
C LEU A 7 -13.84 -8.00 -6.33
N CYS A 8 -13.53 -7.05 -5.47
CA CYS A 8 -12.15 -6.60 -5.24
C CYS A 8 -11.25 -7.63 -4.55
N PHE A 9 -11.82 -8.61 -3.82
CA PHE A 9 -11.04 -9.60 -3.07
C PHE A 9 -10.58 -10.79 -3.91
N HIS A 10 -11.19 -11.07 -5.05
CA HIS A 10 -10.77 -12.19 -5.92
C HIS A 10 -9.49 -11.89 -6.70
N ALA A 11 -9.16 -10.64 -6.95
CA ALA A 11 -7.92 -10.27 -7.64
C ALA A 11 -6.68 -10.34 -6.72
N ALA A 12 -6.83 -10.14 -5.42
CA ALA A 12 -5.72 -10.17 -4.46
C ALA A 12 -5.30 -11.58 -4.05
N LEU A 13 -6.16 -12.59 -4.19
CA LEU A 13 -5.86 -13.99 -3.82
C LEU A 13 -5.10 -14.78 -4.89
N LEU A 14 -4.96 -14.26 -6.11
CA LEU A 14 -4.24 -14.94 -7.22
C LEU A 14 -2.76 -14.53 -7.35
N VAL A 15 -2.25 -13.62 -6.53
CA VAL A 15 -0.86 -13.11 -6.64
C VAL A 15 0.15 -13.90 -5.80
N PHE A 16 -0.25 -14.88 -4.99
CA PHE A 16 0.65 -15.64 -4.12
C PHE A 16 1.02 -17.06 -4.58
N ALA A 17 0.72 -17.42 -5.82
CA ALA A 17 1.38 -18.55 -6.43
C ALA A 17 2.70 -18.08 -7.03
N THR A 18 3.82 -18.50 -6.49
CA THR A 18 5.18 -18.32 -6.97
C THR A 18 5.42 -19.01 -8.34
N LYS A 19 4.77 -18.50 -9.35
CA LYS A 19 5.24 -18.47 -10.73
C LYS A 19 5.18 -17.01 -11.12
N ALA A 20 6.31 -16.47 -11.60
CA ALA A 20 6.24 -15.25 -12.40
C ALA A 20 4.97 -15.37 -13.24
N PRO A 21 4.04 -14.40 -13.20
CA PRO A 21 2.85 -14.51 -14.02
C PRO A 21 3.37 -14.76 -15.43
N ALA A 22 3.01 -15.90 -15.99
CA ALA A 22 2.97 -15.99 -17.43
C ALA A 22 2.20 -14.75 -17.82
N VAL A 23 2.88 -13.81 -18.46
CA VAL A 23 2.26 -12.62 -19.02
C VAL A 23 1.11 -13.19 -19.82
N PHE A 24 -0.10 -13.10 -19.29
CA PHE A 24 -1.28 -13.21 -20.09
C PHE A 24 -1.15 -12.03 -21.05
N GLN A 25 -0.61 -12.30 -22.23
CA GLN A 25 -0.81 -11.47 -23.39
C GLN A 25 -2.29 -11.64 -23.75
N GLU A 26 -3.17 -11.02 -22.99
CA GLU A 26 -4.43 -10.60 -23.51
C GLU A 26 -4.07 -9.77 -24.74
N LYS A 27 -4.59 -10.15 -25.90
CA LYS A 27 -4.45 -9.36 -27.14
C LYS A 27 -4.82 -7.94 -26.76
N LYS A 28 -3.86 -7.02 -26.87
CA LYS A 28 -4.07 -5.58 -26.69
C LYS A 28 -5.33 -5.22 -27.46
N GLY A 29 -6.40 -4.79 -26.79
CA GLY A 29 -7.61 -4.35 -27.48
C GLY A 29 -7.21 -3.25 -28.45
N ALA A 30 -7.80 -3.21 -29.62
CA ALA A 30 -7.55 -2.13 -30.57
C ALA A 30 -7.91 -0.80 -29.89
N ILE A 31 -7.02 0.19 -29.98
CA ILE A 31 -7.32 1.55 -29.50
C ILE A 31 -8.47 2.08 -30.32
N PRO A 32 -9.61 2.47 -29.73
CA PRO A 32 -10.75 2.91 -30.49
C PRO A 32 -10.47 4.25 -31.20
N ASP A 33 -10.89 4.36 -32.44
CA ASP A 33 -10.95 5.63 -33.19
C ASP A 33 -12.38 6.14 -33.22
N LEU A 34 -12.69 7.03 -32.28
CA LEU A 34 -14.02 7.60 -32.09
C LEU A 34 -14.46 8.47 -33.29
N THR A 35 -13.53 8.88 -34.16
CA THR A 35 -13.84 9.66 -35.37
C THR A 35 -14.24 8.76 -36.56
N GLN A 36 -13.96 7.46 -36.48
CA GLN A 36 -14.25 6.47 -37.50
C GLN A 36 -15.44 5.56 -37.15
N GLY A 37 -16.20 5.92 -36.13
CA GLY A 37 -17.41 5.20 -35.74
C GLY A 37 -17.26 4.19 -34.60
N ASP A 38 -16.06 4.08 -34.03
CA ASP A 38 -15.91 3.34 -32.79
C ASP A 38 -16.63 4.09 -31.66
N SER A 39 -16.98 3.37 -30.60
CA SER A 39 -17.65 3.93 -29.44
C SER A 39 -16.82 3.71 -28.17
N VAL A 40 -17.08 4.55 -27.17
CA VAL A 40 -16.60 4.31 -25.80
C VAL A 40 -17.09 2.93 -25.36
N PRO A 41 -16.22 2.06 -24.86
CA PRO A 41 -16.64 0.72 -24.43
C PRO A 41 -17.78 0.77 -23.40
N ALA A 42 -18.76 -0.11 -23.54
CA ALA A 42 -19.97 -0.11 -22.69
C ALA A 42 -19.66 -0.33 -21.18
N ASN A 43 -18.53 -0.94 -20.87
CA ASN A 43 -18.03 -1.14 -19.52
C ASN A 43 -17.11 -0.01 -19.04
N ALA A 44 -16.80 1.00 -19.86
CA ALA A 44 -16.03 2.16 -19.47
C ALA A 44 -16.83 3.03 -18.50
N LYS A 45 -16.49 2.95 -17.22
CA LYS A 45 -17.21 3.67 -16.15
C LYS A 45 -16.42 4.86 -15.60
N HIS A 46 -15.16 5.00 -15.99
CA HIS A 46 -14.28 6.05 -15.50
C HIS A 46 -14.04 7.10 -16.57
N ASP A 47 -14.19 8.35 -16.18
CA ASP A 47 -13.79 9.53 -16.92
C ASP A 47 -13.02 10.50 -16.01
N TRP A 48 -12.32 11.44 -16.62
CA TRP A 48 -11.48 12.42 -15.92
C TRP A 48 -12.12 13.79 -15.97
N ASN A 49 -11.95 14.55 -14.88
CA ASN A 49 -12.13 16.00 -14.91
C ASN A 49 -11.08 16.61 -15.84
N LEU A 50 -11.49 17.56 -16.67
CA LEU A 50 -10.61 18.25 -17.62
C LEU A 50 -10.34 19.70 -17.17
N GLY A 51 -10.05 19.88 -15.90
CA GLY A 51 -9.71 21.15 -15.30
C GLY A 51 -10.89 22.12 -15.16
N PRO A 52 -10.61 23.42 -15.07
CA PRO A 52 -11.62 24.47 -14.91
C PRO A 52 -12.41 24.74 -16.19
N THR A 53 -12.40 23.82 -17.14
CA THR A 53 -13.22 23.90 -18.37
C THR A 53 -14.68 23.57 -18.10
N GLY A 54 -14.98 22.80 -17.04
CA GLY A 54 -16.29 22.23 -16.79
C GLY A 54 -16.59 20.96 -17.60
N LEU A 55 -15.57 20.41 -18.25
CA LEU A 55 -15.67 19.16 -19.01
C LEU A 55 -15.24 17.96 -18.18
N ARG A 56 -15.89 16.82 -18.44
CA ARG A 56 -15.37 15.50 -18.14
C ARG A 56 -15.25 14.70 -19.44
N GLY A 57 -14.29 13.80 -19.48
CA GLY A 57 -14.08 13.01 -20.69
C GLY A 57 -13.42 11.67 -20.43
N TRP A 58 -13.84 10.70 -21.23
CA TRP A 58 -13.23 9.38 -21.28
C TRP A 58 -12.07 9.35 -22.29
N MET A 59 -11.01 8.65 -21.96
CA MET A 59 -9.91 8.35 -22.86
C MET A 59 -9.47 6.90 -22.71
N TYR A 60 -8.85 6.35 -23.76
CA TYR A 60 -8.32 5.00 -23.73
C TYR A 60 -7.27 4.84 -22.63
N CYS A 61 -7.35 3.72 -21.89
CA CYS A 61 -6.30 3.31 -20.98
C CYS A 61 -6.01 1.81 -21.10
N ASP A 62 -4.78 1.44 -20.87
CA ASP A 62 -4.32 0.06 -20.77
C ASP A 62 -3.51 -0.11 -19.49
N ARG A 63 -3.98 -0.93 -18.55
CA ARG A 63 -3.30 -1.20 -17.27
C ARG A 63 -2.86 0.09 -16.54
N LEU A 64 -3.79 0.99 -16.29
CA LEU A 64 -3.56 2.27 -15.63
C LEU A 64 -2.71 3.28 -16.45
N VAL A 65 -2.51 3.06 -17.74
CA VAL A 65 -1.68 3.91 -18.59
C VAL A 65 -2.53 4.53 -19.72
N THR A 66 -2.47 5.85 -19.85
CA THR A 66 -3.19 6.65 -20.85
C THR A 66 -2.28 7.16 -21.97
N THR A 67 -1.00 6.81 -21.97
CA THR A 67 0.00 7.33 -22.93
C THR A 67 -0.25 6.92 -24.39
N ASP A 68 -1.09 5.94 -24.65
CA ASP A 68 -1.51 5.53 -26.00
C ASP A 68 -2.83 6.20 -26.45
N ALA A 69 -3.52 6.91 -25.56
CA ALA A 69 -4.71 7.65 -25.94
C ALA A 69 -4.36 8.80 -26.89
N ARG A 70 -5.24 9.07 -27.83
CA ARG A 70 -5.11 10.17 -28.82
C ARG A 70 -6.40 10.95 -28.96
N GLN A 71 -7.41 10.60 -28.18
CA GLN A 71 -8.75 11.15 -28.24
C GLN A 71 -9.36 11.19 -26.84
N ILE A 72 -10.17 12.22 -26.57
CA ILE A 72 -10.97 12.32 -25.36
C ILE A 72 -12.43 12.45 -25.78
N ALA A 73 -13.26 11.45 -25.47
CA ALA A 73 -14.73 11.53 -25.65
C ALA A 73 -15.34 12.35 -24.50
N ILE A 74 -16.06 13.41 -24.81
CA ILE A 74 -16.73 14.22 -23.80
C ILE A 74 -17.94 13.48 -23.24
N THR A 75 -17.94 13.27 -21.94
CA THR A 75 -18.97 12.54 -21.20
C THR A 75 -19.89 13.46 -20.40
N GLU A 76 -19.40 14.65 -20.02
CA GLU A 76 -20.14 15.63 -19.26
C GLU A 76 -19.70 17.06 -19.60
N VAL A 77 -20.64 18.00 -19.59
CA VAL A 77 -20.42 19.45 -19.70
C VAL A 77 -21.22 20.12 -18.57
N ALA A 78 -20.52 20.77 -17.64
CA ALA A 78 -21.16 21.45 -16.53
C ALA A 78 -21.87 22.73 -16.98
N THR A 79 -23.13 22.90 -16.60
CA THR A 79 -23.90 24.09 -16.91
C THR A 79 -23.28 25.36 -16.29
N GLY A 80 -23.15 26.42 -17.06
CA GLY A 80 -22.54 27.70 -16.64
C GLY A 80 -21.01 27.67 -16.63
N SER A 81 -20.38 26.58 -17.05
CA SER A 81 -18.93 26.46 -17.16
C SER A 81 -18.37 27.14 -18.42
N PRO A 82 -17.04 27.36 -18.52
CA PRO A 82 -16.42 27.88 -19.75
C PRO A 82 -16.72 27.08 -21.02
N ALA A 83 -17.01 25.81 -20.92
CA ALA A 83 -17.32 24.95 -22.07
C ALA A 83 -18.83 24.93 -22.44
N ASP A 84 -19.71 25.41 -21.57
CA ASP A 84 -21.15 25.38 -21.77
C ASP A 84 -21.56 26.13 -23.03
N GLY A 85 -22.37 25.49 -23.86
CA GLY A 85 -22.78 26.02 -25.15
C GLY A 85 -21.74 25.96 -26.30
N LEU A 86 -20.48 25.65 -25.99
CA LEU A 86 -19.39 25.51 -26.98
C LEU A 86 -19.08 24.04 -27.31
N ILE A 87 -19.00 23.22 -26.27
CA ILE A 87 -18.75 21.76 -26.35
C ILE A 87 -20.02 21.03 -25.94
N ALA A 88 -20.22 19.84 -26.44
CA ALA A 88 -21.36 19.00 -26.10
C ALA A 88 -20.92 17.57 -25.73
N VAL A 89 -21.75 16.87 -24.99
CA VAL A 89 -21.55 15.41 -24.74
C VAL A 89 -21.56 14.67 -26.06
N GLY A 90 -20.59 13.80 -26.27
CA GLY A 90 -20.36 13.09 -27.53
C GLY A 90 -19.38 13.75 -28.49
N ASP A 91 -18.93 14.99 -28.23
CA ASP A 91 -17.78 15.56 -28.94
C ASP A 91 -16.52 14.77 -28.61
N VAL A 92 -15.56 14.77 -29.53
CA VAL A 92 -14.26 14.16 -29.35
C VAL A 92 -13.17 15.23 -29.43
N LEU A 93 -12.36 15.35 -28.38
CA LEU A 93 -11.18 16.21 -28.44
C LEU A 93 -10.03 15.43 -29.06
N LEU A 94 -9.39 15.99 -30.07
CA LEU A 94 -8.27 15.42 -30.81
C LEU A 94 -6.93 16.07 -30.40
N GLY A 95 -6.97 17.22 -29.72
CA GLY A 95 -5.79 17.96 -29.33
C GLY A 95 -6.10 19.21 -28.52
N VAL A 96 -5.04 19.88 -28.07
CA VAL A 96 -5.08 21.09 -27.26
C VAL A 96 -3.92 22.01 -27.63
N GLY A 97 -4.12 23.34 -27.53
CA GLY A 97 -3.11 24.34 -27.86
C GLY A 97 -2.68 24.33 -29.33
N GLY A 98 -3.58 23.95 -30.25
CA GLY A 98 -3.30 23.83 -31.68
C GLY A 98 -2.45 22.61 -32.08
N LYS A 99 -2.27 21.63 -31.17
CA LYS A 99 -1.50 20.41 -31.42
C LYS A 99 -2.37 19.18 -31.17
N PRO A 100 -2.29 18.12 -32.02
CA PRO A 100 -2.93 16.86 -31.72
C PRO A 100 -2.29 16.18 -30.52
N PHE A 101 -3.06 15.39 -29.76
CA PHE A 101 -2.51 14.59 -28.67
C PHE A 101 -1.47 13.61 -29.21
N SER A 102 -0.30 13.59 -28.57
CA SER A 102 0.85 12.85 -29.02
C SER A 102 1.36 11.81 -27.99
N TYR A 103 1.08 12.04 -26.72
CA TYR A 103 1.49 11.19 -25.62
C TYR A 103 0.31 10.96 -24.65
N ASP A 104 0.32 11.53 -23.45
CA ASP A 104 -0.75 11.43 -22.47
C ASP A 104 -1.67 12.64 -22.55
N PRO A 105 -2.92 12.51 -23.01
CA PRO A 105 -3.84 13.63 -23.15
C PRO A 105 -4.11 14.35 -21.84
N ARG A 106 -4.01 13.67 -20.68
CA ARG A 106 -4.17 14.31 -19.36
C ARG A 106 -3.04 15.31 -19.09
N THR A 107 -1.80 14.90 -19.30
CA THR A 107 -0.62 15.76 -19.13
C THR A 107 -0.66 16.92 -20.11
N GLU A 108 -0.98 16.65 -21.39
CA GLU A 108 -1.03 17.70 -22.41
C GLU A 108 -2.16 18.70 -22.13
N MET A 109 -3.33 18.22 -21.71
CA MET A 109 -4.47 19.06 -21.32
C MET A 109 -4.16 19.89 -20.07
N GLY A 110 -3.62 19.25 -19.01
CA GLY A 110 -3.26 19.93 -17.76
C GLY A 110 -2.22 21.05 -18.00
N ARG A 111 -1.17 20.76 -18.76
CA ARG A 111 -0.15 21.76 -19.13
C ARG A 111 -0.71 22.90 -19.98
N ALA A 112 -1.63 22.60 -20.91
CA ALA A 112 -2.29 23.63 -21.71
C ALA A 112 -3.20 24.54 -20.86
N ILE A 113 -3.89 23.98 -19.86
CA ILE A 113 -4.67 24.76 -18.88
C ILE A 113 -3.72 25.66 -18.06
N THR A 114 -2.63 25.11 -17.54
CA THR A 114 -1.62 25.88 -16.79
C THR A 114 -1.11 27.08 -17.63
N ALA A 115 -0.81 26.85 -18.90
CA ALA A 115 -0.35 27.88 -19.82
C ALA A 115 -1.45 28.91 -20.16
N ALA A 116 -2.68 28.46 -20.39
CA ALA A 116 -3.81 29.34 -20.70
C ALA A 116 -4.14 30.30 -19.55
N GLU A 117 -3.95 29.86 -18.30
CA GLU A 117 -4.24 30.67 -17.10
C GLU A 117 -3.18 31.71 -16.76
N THR A 118 -2.05 31.76 -17.47
CA THR A 118 -1.05 32.81 -17.30
C THR A 118 -1.56 34.15 -17.86
N ASP A 119 -0.91 35.25 -17.46
CA ASP A 119 -1.21 36.58 -18.02
C ASP A 119 -0.99 36.61 -19.54
N GLU A 120 0.04 35.92 -20.04
CA GLU A 120 0.34 35.78 -21.47
C GLU A 120 -0.72 34.96 -22.20
N GLY A 121 -1.18 33.85 -21.59
CA GLY A 121 -2.25 32.99 -22.14
C GLY A 121 -3.62 33.66 -22.13
N ALA A 122 -3.78 34.73 -21.32
CA ALA A 122 -5.00 35.54 -21.21
C ALA A 122 -6.30 34.72 -21.06
N GLY A 123 -6.23 33.58 -20.43
CA GLY A 123 -7.33 32.65 -20.24
C GLY A 123 -7.72 31.87 -21.50
N ARG A 124 -7.03 31.98 -22.61
CA ARG A 124 -7.42 31.36 -23.87
C ARG A 124 -6.93 29.91 -23.97
N LEU A 125 -7.85 28.97 -23.87
CA LEU A 125 -7.58 27.52 -24.09
C LEU A 125 -8.16 27.10 -25.44
N LEU A 126 -7.31 26.66 -26.36
CA LEU A 126 -7.70 26.24 -27.69
C LEU A 126 -7.84 24.71 -27.73
N LEU A 127 -9.03 24.19 -28.06
CA LEU A 127 -9.32 22.77 -28.17
C LEU A 127 -9.58 22.39 -29.65
N THR A 128 -8.97 21.32 -30.13
CA THR A 128 -9.29 20.73 -31.42
C THR A 128 -10.41 19.71 -31.20
N ARG A 129 -11.63 20.06 -31.65
CA ARG A 129 -12.86 19.28 -31.47
C ARG A 129 -13.27 18.60 -32.78
N TRP A 130 -13.63 17.33 -32.70
CA TRP A 130 -14.36 16.63 -33.74
C TRP A 130 -15.85 16.48 -33.36
N ARG A 131 -16.75 16.81 -34.28
CA ARG A 131 -18.20 16.65 -34.14
C ARG A 131 -18.81 16.28 -35.47
N ALA A 132 -19.51 15.14 -35.57
CA ALA A 132 -20.24 14.70 -36.76
C ALA A 132 -19.43 14.79 -38.09
N GLY A 133 -18.17 14.38 -38.06
CA GLY A 133 -17.29 14.37 -39.25
C GLY A 133 -16.52 15.66 -39.49
N GLN A 134 -16.73 16.70 -38.69
CA GLN A 134 -16.05 18.00 -38.86
C GLN A 134 -15.04 18.20 -37.70
N VAL A 135 -13.87 18.72 -38.04
CA VAL A 135 -12.84 19.12 -37.11
C VAL A 135 -12.78 20.63 -37.04
N GLU A 136 -12.89 21.17 -35.85
CA GLU A 136 -12.87 22.62 -35.60
C GLU A 136 -11.98 22.95 -34.39
N GLU A 137 -11.40 24.15 -34.40
CA GLU A 137 -10.78 24.73 -33.23
C GLU A 137 -11.82 25.54 -32.43
N VAL A 138 -11.96 25.21 -31.15
CA VAL A 138 -12.85 25.86 -30.21
C VAL A 138 -12.03 26.52 -29.14
N ALA A 139 -12.17 27.84 -28.95
CA ALA A 139 -11.50 28.60 -27.91
C ALA A 139 -12.41 28.71 -26.67
N LEU A 140 -11.95 28.18 -25.54
CA LEU A 140 -12.56 28.41 -24.24
C LEU A 140 -11.89 29.63 -23.57
N THR A 141 -12.65 30.34 -22.74
CA THR A 141 -12.13 31.44 -21.92
C THR A 141 -12.10 30.97 -20.46
N LEU A 142 -10.90 30.69 -19.96
CA LEU A 142 -10.65 30.37 -18.56
C LEU A 142 -10.37 31.65 -17.76
N LYS A 143 -10.46 31.53 -16.44
CA LYS A 143 -10.03 32.60 -15.53
C LYS A 143 -8.51 32.70 -15.53
N VAL A 144 -7.96 33.92 -15.64
CA VAL A 144 -6.51 34.14 -15.48
C VAL A 144 -6.16 34.00 -14.00
N MET A 145 -5.36 32.94 -13.69
CA MET A 145 -4.89 32.62 -12.34
C MET A 145 -3.42 32.99 -12.13
N GLY A 146 -2.66 33.23 -13.21
CA GLY A 146 -1.21 33.43 -13.21
C GLY A 146 -0.46 32.10 -13.40
N ALA A 147 0.87 32.17 -13.34
CA ALA A 147 1.75 31.01 -13.36
C ALA A 147 2.04 30.46 -11.96
N PHE A 148 2.40 29.19 -11.85
CA PHE A 148 3.03 28.68 -10.65
C PHE A 148 4.44 29.27 -10.52
N GLY A 149 4.81 29.74 -9.32
CA GLY A 149 6.16 30.22 -9.02
C GLY A 149 7.14 29.09 -8.73
N GLU A 150 8.43 29.37 -8.82
CA GLU A 150 9.55 28.43 -8.57
C GLU A 150 9.53 27.82 -7.15
N THR A 151 8.78 28.39 -6.24
CA THR A 151 8.63 27.92 -4.87
C THR A 151 7.19 27.55 -4.52
N ALA A 152 6.32 27.35 -5.54
CA ALA A 152 4.93 27.04 -5.32
C ALA A 152 4.76 25.86 -4.32
N PRO A 153 3.78 25.94 -3.38
CA PRO A 153 2.77 26.98 -3.21
C PRO A 153 3.26 28.27 -2.47
N TYR A 154 4.52 28.34 -2.01
CA TYR A 154 5.10 29.49 -1.33
C TYR A 154 5.36 30.61 -2.34
N ASP A 155 5.24 31.86 -1.88
CA ASP A 155 5.45 33.08 -2.69
C ASP A 155 4.85 33.02 -4.11
N CYS A 156 3.69 32.35 -4.23
CA CYS A 156 3.04 32.07 -5.50
C CYS A 156 1.63 32.70 -5.56
N PRO A 157 1.42 33.76 -6.36
CA PRO A 157 0.11 34.41 -6.50
C PRO A 157 -0.99 33.46 -7.01
N LYS A 158 -0.69 32.54 -7.94
CA LYS A 158 -1.65 31.53 -8.43
C LYS A 158 -2.10 30.64 -7.30
N SER A 159 -1.16 30.07 -6.53
CA SER A 159 -1.46 29.21 -5.38
C SER A 159 -2.33 29.93 -4.34
N HIS A 160 -2.04 31.20 -4.08
CA HIS A 160 -2.84 32.03 -3.17
C HIS A 160 -4.28 32.21 -3.67
N ARG A 161 -4.47 32.51 -4.96
CA ARG A 161 -5.81 32.64 -5.56
C ARG A 161 -6.60 31.35 -5.49
N ILE A 162 -5.98 30.21 -5.83
CA ILE A 162 -6.59 28.88 -5.72
C ILE A 162 -7.04 28.60 -4.29
N LEU A 163 -6.18 28.87 -3.30
CA LEU A 163 -6.52 28.68 -1.90
C LEU A 163 -7.73 29.55 -1.48
N GLU A 164 -7.71 30.85 -1.79
CA GLU A 164 -8.76 31.78 -1.39
C GLU A 164 -10.13 31.40 -1.99
N GLU A 165 -10.15 31.08 -3.27
CA GLU A 165 -11.37 30.67 -3.96
C GLU A 165 -11.90 29.33 -3.43
N GLY A 166 -11.01 28.35 -3.27
CA GLY A 166 -11.38 27.04 -2.74
C GLY A 166 -11.89 27.12 -1.30
N LEU A 167 -11.26 27.92 -0.42
CA LEU A 167 -11.72 28.11 0.96
C LEU A 167 -13.10 28.77 1.02
N LYS A 168 -13.39 29.71 0.12
CA LYS A 168 -14.71 30.35 0.07
C LYS A 168 -15.80 29.34 -0.28
N VAL A 169 -15.61 28.59 -1.38
CA VAL A 169 -16.58 27.58 -1.82
C VAL A 169 -16.73 26.47 -0.79
N LEU A 170 -15.62 26.02 -0.20
CA LEU A 170 -15.64 25.00 0.83
C LEU A 170 -16.42 25.46 2.07
N ALA A 171 -16.29 26.71 2.49
CA ALA A 171 -17.08 27.27 3.59
C ALA A 171 -18.58 27.31 3.27
N GLU A 172 -18.96 27.68 2.04
CA GLU A 172 -20.33 27.65 1.56
C GLU A 172 -20.90 26.24 1.56
N GLN A 173 -20.14 25.25 1.10
CA GLN A 173 -20.52 23.83 1.13
C GLN A 173 -20.72 23.33 2.57
N LEU A 174 -19.77 23.58 3.46
CA LEU A 174 -19.92 23.19 4.87
C LEU A 174 -21.12 23.84 5.54
N ALA A 175 -21.47 25.07 5.16
CA ALA A 175 -22.63 25.78 5.68
C ALA A 175 -23.98 25.17 5.24
N ALA A 176 -24.00 24.41 4.16
CA ALA A 176 -25.23 23.81 3.63
C ALA A 176 -25.81 22.77 4.61
N ALA A 177 -27.13 22.76 4.78
CA ALA A 177 -27.82 21.93 5.76
C ALA A 177 -27.67 20.41 5.51
N ASN A 178 -27.51 20.00 4.25
CA ASN A 178 -27.36 18.61 3.81
C ASN A 178 -25.91 18.13 3.73
N TYR A 179 -24.92 18.99 3.99
CA TYR A 179 -23.50 18.63 3.90
C TYR A 179 -23.11 17.40 4.74
N PRO A 180 -23.52 17.27 6.04
CA PRO A 180 -23.12 16.16 6.89
C PRO A 180 -23.54 14.78 6.38
N GLU A 181 -24.64 14.69 5.65
CA GLU A 181 -25.23 13.44 5.17
C GLU A 181 -24.56 12.92 3.89
N GLN A 182 -23.84 13.78 3.21
CA GLN A 182 -23.24 13.51 1.89
C GLN A 182 -21.76 13.17 1.96
N GLN A 183 -21.12 13.35 3.13
CA GLN A 183 -19.66 13.22 3.24
C GLN A 183 -19.23 11.99 4.05
N ASP A 184 -18.26 11.24 3.48
CA ASP A 184 -17.50 10.28 4.27
C ASP A 184 -16.71 11.01 5.39
N PRO A 185 -16.51 10.41 6.57
CA PRO A 185 -15.80 11.03 7.69
C PRO A 185 -14.38 11.53 7.34
N ILE A 186 -13.69 10.90 6.38
CA ILE A 186 -12.33 11.32 5.96
C ILE A 186 -12.37 12.64 5.19
N PRO A 187 -13.05 12.76 4.03
CA PRO A 187 -13.19 14.04 3.34
C PRO A 187 -13.76 15.14 4.25
N ARG A 188 -14.73 14.81 5.09
CA ARG A 188 -15.32 15.78 6.03
C ARG A 188 -14.28 16.34 7.00
N SER A 189 -13.43 15.49 7.58
CA SER A 189 -12.35 15.92 8.46
C SER A 189 -11.30 16.74 7.71
N LEU A 190 -10.95 16.36 6.47
CA LEU A 190 -9.99 17.07 5.65
C LEU A 190 -10.51 18.44 5.18
N ASN A 191 -11.79 18.55 4.87
CA ASN A 191 -12.43 19.81 4.51
C ASN A 191 -12.41 20.79 5.71
N ALA A 192 -12.70 20.29 6.91
CA ALA A 192 -12.61 21.09 8.13
C ALA A 192 -11.15 21.51 8.43
N LEU A 193 -10.18 20.59 8.25
CA LEU A 193 -8.75 20.89 8.38
C LEU A 193 -8.29 21.97 7.39
N ALA A 194 -8.75 21.93 6.14
CA ALA A 194 -8.42 22.93 5.14
C ALA A 194 -8.95 24.33 5.52
N LEU A 195 -10.18 24.43 6.01
CA LEU A 195 -10.72 25.69 6.52
C LEU A 195 -9.94 26.20 7.73
N LEU A 196 -9.54 25.31 8.64
CA LEU A 196 -8.72 25.66 9.81
C LEU A 196 -7.34 26.14 9.38
N ALA A 197 -6.71 25.47 8.40
CA ALA A 197 -5.44 25.87 7.81
C ALA A 197 -5.49 27.22 7.10
N GLY A 198 -6.65 27.59 6.55
CA GLY A 198 -6.92 28.92 5.99
C GLY A 198 -6.82 30.05 7.02
N GLY A 199 -7.06 29.75 8.31
CA GLY A 199 -6.86 30.65 9.44
C GLY A 199 -7.80 31.87 9.47
N ARG A 200 -9.00 31.75 8.89
CA ARG A 200 -9.98 32.84 8.83
C ARG A 200 -10.93 32.79 10.02
N ALA A 201 -11.08 33.91 10.75
CA ALA A 201 -11.91 33.98 11.94
C ALA A 201 -13.39 33.75 11.65
N GLU A 202 -13.89 34.14 10.49
CA GLU A 202 -15.26 33.92 10.05
C GLU A 202 -15.65 32.46 9.91
N HIS A 203 -14.70 31.56 9.74
CA HIS A 203 -14.95 30.13 9.65
C HIS A 203 -15.07 29.43 11.03
N LEU A 204 -14.72 30.09 12.14
CA LEU A 204 -14.72 29.49 13.47
C LEU A 204 -16.08 28.88 13.90
N PRO A 205 -17.23 29.48 13.59
CA PRO A 205 -18.52 28.86 13.92
C PRO A 205 -18.76 27.54 13.19
N LEU A 206 -18.33 27.44 11.92
CA LEU A 206 -18.41 26.19 11.14
C LEU A 206 -17.46 25.14 11.72
N LEU A 207 -16.22 25.54 12.00
CA LEU A 207 -15.21 24.66 12.57
C LEU A 207 -15.61 24.12 13.96
N LYS A 208 -16.25 24.95 14.80
CA LYS A 208 -16.79 24.53 16.09
C LYS A 208 -17.89 23.47 15.94
N ARG A 209 -18.76 23.63 14.96
CA ARG A 209 -19.80 22.63 14.64
C ARG A 209 -19.20 21.30 14.19
N GLU A 210 -18.22 21.35 13.29
CA GLU A 210 -17.53 20.15 12.80
C GLU A 210 -16.70 19.48 13.92
N ALA A 211 -16.09 20.26 14.82
CA ALA A 211 -15.38 19.74 15.98
C ALA A 211 -16.34 19.04 16.97
N ALA A 212 -17.51 19.61 17.20
CA ALA A 212 -18.56 18.96 18.01
C ALA A 212 -19.05 17.64 17.39
N TRP A 213 -19.20 17.59 16.05
CA TRP A 213 -19.48 16.34 15.32
C TRP A 213 -18.36 15.33 15.53
N GLY A 214 -17.09 15.71 15.33
CA GLY A 214 -15.92 14.84 15.49
C GLY A 214 -15.80 14.29 16.92
N ALA A 215 -16.05 15.11 17.94
CA ALA A 215 -16.01 14.70 19.34
C ALA A 215 -17.09 13.66 19.69
N GLY A 216 -18.26 13.74 19.04
CA GLY A 216 -19.34 12.76 19.15
C GLY A 216 -19.25 11.57 18.19
N PHE A 217 -18.26 11.58 17.30
CA PHE A 217 -18.17 10.58 16.22
C PHE A 217 -17.99 9.17 16.77
N THR A 218 -18.75 8.23 16.22
CA THR A 218 -18.61 6.79 16.43
C THR A 218 -18.85 6.08 15.12
N ALA A 219 -17.89 5.28 14.66
CA ALA A 219 -18.07 4.44 13.49
C ALA A 219 -18.58 3.06 13.90
N ARG A 220 -19.49 2.48 13.13
CA ARG A 220 -19.90 1.07 13.27
C ARG A 220 -18.89 0.16 12.61
N ASP A 221 -18.51 0.52 11.38
CA ASP A 221 -17.57 -0.21 10.53
C ASP A 221 -16.37 0.70 10.22
N PHE A 222 -15.24 0.11 9.83
CA PHE A 222 -14.04 0.85 9.38
C PHE A 222 -13.51 1.91 10.37
N LYS A 223 -13.68 1.70 11.68
CA LYS A 223 -13.15 2.60 12.73
C LYS A 223 -11.69 2.99 12.49
N THR A 224 -10.88 2.02 12.09
CA THR A 224 -9.45 2.19 11.84
C THR A 224 -9.15 3.20 10.73
N TRP A 225 -10.00 3.29 9.72
CA TRP A 225 -9.84 4.24 8.63
C TRP A 225 -10.29 5.66 9.01
N HIS A 226 -11.37 5.78 9.78
CA HIS A 226 -11.97 7.06 10.09
C HIS A 226 -11.32 7.76 11.28
N TYR A 227 -11.00 7.01 12.34
CA TYR A 227 -10.55 7.59 13.62
C TYR A 227 -9.27 8.40 13.49
N GLY A 228 -8.33 7.99 12.65
CA GLY A 228 -7.09 8.72 12.43
C GLY A 228 -7.33 10.16 11.95
N TYR A 229 -8.17 10.34 10.92
CA TYR A 229 -8.46 11.66 10.35
C TYR A 229 -9.32 12.52 11.26
N VAL A 230 -10.33 11.92 11.95
CA VAL A 230 -11.14 12.64 12.93
C VAL A 230 -10.27 13.12 14.11
N MET A 231 -9.38 12.28 14.63
CA MET A 231 -8.44 12.68 15.70
C MET A 231 -7.48 13.78 15.25
N MET A 232 -6.95 13.70 14.03
CA MET A 232 -6.11 14.77 13.47
C MET A 232 -6.85 16.11 13.42
N PHE A 233 -8.09 16.12 12.95
CA PHE A 233 -8.89 17.35 12.91
C PHE A 233 -9.17 17.91 14.30
N LEU A 234 -9.64 17.08 15.24
CA LEU A 234 -9.93 17.53 16.60
C LEU A 234 -8.68 18.06 17.31
N SER A 235 -7.55 17.40 17.14
CA SER A 235 -6.27 17.81 17.73
C SER A 235 -5.82 19.17 17.17
N GLU A 236 -5.87 19.35 15.87
CA GLU A 236 -5.52 20.63 15.23
C GLU A 236 -6.48 21.75 15.63
N TYR A 237 -7.77 21.44 15.79
CA TYR A 237 -8.77 22.40 16.26
C TYR A 237 -8.43 22.90 17.68
N ILE A 238 -8.13 21.97 18.60
CA ILE A 238 -7.71 22.34 19.97
C ILE A 238 -6.42 23.19 19.95
N LEU A 239 -5.39 22.72 19.21
CA LEU A 239 -4.10 23.39 19.12
C LEU A 239 -4.13 24.76 18.44
N ALA A 240 -5.11 24.99 17.57
CA ALA A 240 -5.26 26.27 16.86
C ALA A 240 -6.17 27.26 17.60
N THR A 241 -7.21 26.77 18.30
CA THR A 241 -8.25 27.61 18.91
C THR A 241 -8.17 27.73 20.44
N GLY A 242 -7.55 26.75 21.11
CA GLY A 242 -7.58 26.59 22.56
C GLY A 242 -8.95 26.10 23.11
N ASP A 243 -9.87 25.71 22.25
CA ASP A 243 -11.19 25.20 22.69
C ASP A 243 -11.09 23.72 23.08
N GLU A 244 -10.93 23.47 24.39
CA GLU A 244 -10.83 22.13 24.97
C GLU A 244 -12.19 21.43 25.15
N SER A 245 -13.32 22.04 24.74
CA SER A 245 -14.65 21.42 24.88
C SER A 245 -14.77 20.07 24.16
N VAL A 246 -13.95 19.81 23.16
CA VAL A 246 -13.91 18.57 22.38
C VAL A 246 -12.86 17.56 22.86
N LEU A 247 -12.03 17.91 23.84
CA LEU A 247 -10.99 17.04 24.39
C LEU A 247 -11.51 15.71 24.94
N PRO A 248 -12.66 15.65 25.66
CA PRO A 248 -13.22 14.37 26.10
C PRO A 248 -13.53 13.41 24.95
N GLY A 249 -14.05 13.93 23.83
CA GLY A 249 -14.33 13.16 22.62
C GLY A 249 -13.05 12.67 21.96
N LEU A 250 -12.03 13.53 21.83
CA LEU A 250 -10.72 13.16 21.31
C LEU A 250 -10.06 12.08 22.16
N ARG A 251 -10.09 12.21 23.50
CA ARG A 251 -9.54 11.21 24.42
C ARG A 251 -10.22 9.85 24.27
N ARG A 252 -11.54 9.83 24.13
CA ARG A 252 -12.32 8.59 23.88
C ARG A 252 -11.87 7.89 22.61
N LEU A 253 -11.76 8.61 21.47
CA LEU A 253 -11.30 8.06 20.21
C LEU A 253 -9.87 7.52 20.30
N ALA A 254 -8.97 8.24 20.99
CA ALA A 254 -7.59 7.84 21.18
C ALA A 254 -7.48 6.55 22.02
N LEU A 255 -8.24 6.44 23.11
CA LEU A 255 -8.26 5.24 23.95
C LEU A 255 -8.86 4.03 23.22
N GLU A 256 -9.96 4.23 22.45
CA GLU A 256 -10.54 3.16 21.62
C GLU A 256 -9.51 2.70 20.56
N ALA A 257 -8.80 3.61 19.92
CA ALA A 257 -7.77 3.27 18.93
C ALA A 257 -6.59 2.54 19.57
N ALA A 258 -6.09 3.02 20.72
CA ALA A 258 -5.00 2.38 21.47
C ALA A 258 -5.38 0.98 21.94
N GLY A 259 -6.59 0.80 22.49
CA GLY A 259 -7.13 -0.49 22.93
C GLY A 259 -7.40 -1.45 21.76
N GLY A 260 -7.66 -0.93 20.56
CA GLY A 260 -7.87 -1.71 19.34
C GLY A 260 -6.59 -2.05 18.57
N GLN A 261 -5.40 -1.71 19.08
CA GLN A 261 -4.13 -2.02 18.44
C GLN A 261 -3.77 -3.50 18.59
N SER A 262 -3.23 -4.11 17.56
CA SER A 262 -2.75 -5.49 17.60
C SER A 262 -1.47 -5.64 18.44
N ALA A 263 -1.14 -6.88 18.79
CA ALA A 263 0.09 -7.22 19.52
C ALA A 263 1.38 -6.83 18.76
N VAL A 264 1.32 -6.71 17.42
CA VAL A 264 2.46 -6.28 16.59
C VAL A 264 2.58 -4.76 16.41
N GLY A 265 1.67 -3.98 17.00
CA GLY A 265 1.76 -2.52 16.98
C GLY A 265 1.09 -1.85 15.78
N SER A 266 0.16 -2.51 15.10
CA SER A 266 -0.62 -1.92 14.00
C SER A 266 -2.10 -2.27 14.12
N TRP A 267 -2.89 -1.92 13.13
CA TRP A 267 -4.32 -2.18 13.06
C TRP A 267 -4.65 -2.87 11.73
N GLY A 268 -5.81 -3.52 11.67
CA GLY A 268 -6.37 -4.06 10.43
C GLY A 268 -7.49 -3.18 9.88
N HIS A 269 -8.39 -3.76 9.09
CA HIS A 269 -9.65 -3.12 8.71
C HIS A 269 -10.55 -2.83 9.92
N THR A 270 -10.42 -3.66 10.96
CA THR A 270 -11.11 -3.52 12.24
C THR A 270 -10.08 -3.48 13.38
N PHE A 271 -10.53 -3.10 14.56
CA PHE A 271 -9.74 -3.22 15.76
C PHE A 271 -9.40 -4.68 16.07
N ALA A 272 -8.26 -4.89 16.73
CA ALA A 272 -7.83 -6.21 17.17
C ALA A 272 -8.82 -6.82 18.17
N LEU A 273 -8.82 -8.15 18.21
CA LEU A 273 -9.51 -8.91 19.26
C LEU A 273 -8.82 -8.65 20.63
N PRO A 274 -9.50 -8.96 21.75
CA PRO A 274 -8.94 -8.76 23.08
C PRO A 274 -7.59 -9.47 23.32
N ASP A 275 -7.31 -10.53 22.57
CA ASP A 275 -6.04 -11.26 22.59
C ASP A 275 -4.95 -10.66 21.68
N GLY A 276 -5.22 -9.51 21.05
CA GLY A 276 -4.29 -8.80 20.17
C GLY A 276 -4.21 -9.31 18.73
N ARG A 277 -5.02 -10.30 18.33
CA ARG A 277 -5.06 -10.83 16.97
C ARG A 277 -5.88 -9.94 16.04
N LEU A 278 -5.48 -9.87 14.78
CA LEU A 278 -6.21 -9.18 13.72
C LEU A 278 -7.01 -10.17 12.87
N LYS A 279 -8.26 -9.83 12.61
CA LYS A 279 -9.12 -10.56 11.67
C LYS A 279 -8.88 -10.11 10.21
N GLY A 280 -9.39 -10.92 9.27
CA GLY A 280 -9.39 -10.60 7.84
C GLY A 280 -7.99 -10.59 7.27
N TYR A 281 -7.66 -9.56 6.51
CA TYR A 281 -6.37 -9.39 5.86
C TYR A 281 -5.18 -9.29 6.85
N GLY A 282 -5.45 -8.87 8.08
CA GLY A 282 -4.41 -8.67 9.10
C GLY A 282 -3.96 -7.22 9.21
N MET A 283 -2.67 -7.03 9.47
CA MET A 283 -2.06 -5.72 9.65
C MET A 283 -2.09 -4.88 8.36
N MET A 284 -2.45 -3.60 8.51
CA MET A 284 -2.54 -2.65 7.41
C MET A 284 -1.91 -1.31 7.79
N ASN A 285 -0.96 -0.85 6.98
CA ASN A 285 -0.29 0.44 7.20
C ASN A 285 -1.12 1.63 6.68
N SER A 286 -2.03 1.40 5.73
CA SER A 286 -2.88 2.48 5.20
C SER A 286 -3.78 3.13 6.25
N PRO A 287 -4.52 2.40 7.11
CA PRO A 287 -5.17 2.99 8.29
C PRO A 287 -4.23 3.15 9.49
N GLY A 288 -3.18 2.33 9.60
CA GLY A 288 -2.26 2.35 10.74
C GLY A 288 -1.46 3.64 10.86
N LEU A 289 -0.98 4.20 9.75
CA LEU A 289 -0.26 5.48 9.74
C LEU A 289 -1.15 6.65 10.17
N PRO A 290 -2.34 6.90 9.58
CA PRO A 290 -3.23 7.96 10.03
C PRO A 290 -3.65 7.80 11.50
N LEU A 291 -3.91 6.56 11.98
CA LEU A 291 -4.21 6.32 13.40
C LEU A 291 -3.03 6.71 14.28
N THR A 292 -1.82 6.34 13.91
CA THR A 292 -0.62 6.70 14.69
C THR A 292 -0.40 8.20 14.70
N ILE A 293 -0.55 8.89 13.56
CA ILE A 293 -0.50 10.36 13.49
C ILE A 293 -1.57 10.96 14.39
N GLY A 294 -2.81 10.46 14.30
CA GLY A 294 -3.94 10.92 15.14
C GLY A 294 -3.66 10.77 16.64
N LEU A 295 -3.07 9.63 17.06
CA LEU A 295 -2.68 9.41 18.46
C LEU A 295 -1.56 10.37 18.91
N VAL A 296 -0.54 10.59 18.08
CA VAL A 296 0.54 11.56 18.37
C VAL A 296 -0.02 12.98 18.50
N MET A 297 -0.93 13.36 17.60
CA MET A 297 -1.59 14.66 17.62
C MET A 297 -2.51 14.81 18.83
N ALA A 298 -3.25 13.76 19.20
CA ALA A 298 -4.09 13.74 20.39
C ALA A 298 -3.26 13.96 21.65
N ARG A 299 -2.09 13.31 21.77
CA ARG A 299 -1.13 13.53 22.86
C ARG A 299 -0.64 14.98 22.89
N LYS A 300 -0.31 15.57 21.74
CA LYS A 300 0.07 16.99 21.64
C LYS A 300 -1.08 17.94 22.05
N ALA A 301 -2.32 17.53 21.85
CA ALA A 301 -3.52 18.30 22.20
C ALA A 301 -3.99 18.08 23.66
N GLY A 302 -3.27 17.30 24.49
CA GLY A 302 -3.53 17.14 25.91
C GLY A 302 -4.10 15.77 26.33
N VAL A 303 -4.12 14.76 25.47
CA VAL A 303 -4.46 13.37 25.85
C VAL A 303 -3.22 12.69 26.42
N ASP A 304 -3.10 12.64 27.74
CA ASP A 304 -1.92 12.14 28.46
C ASP A 304 -2.19 10.77 29.09
N ASP A 305 -2.68 9.82 28.30
CA ASP A 305 -2.94 8.45 28.74
C ASP A 305 -1.75 7.54 28.39
N GLN A 306 -1.37 6.68 29.32
CA GLN A 306 -0.23 5.76 29.15
C GLN A 306 -0.48 4.78 28.02
N GLU A 307 -1.69 4.28 27.85
CA GLU A 307 -2.11 3.36 26.79
C GLU A 307 -1.90 3.99 25.42
N VAL A 308 -2.21 5.28 25.26
CA VAL A 308 -1.99 6.04 24.02
C VAL A 308 -0.48 6.15 23.73
N SER A 309 0.32 6.48 24.74
CA SER A 309 1.78 6.58 24.59
C SER A 309 2.43 5.24 24.22
N GLN A 310 1.97 4.14 24.81
CA GLN A 310 2.43 2.79 24.49
C GLN A 310 2.02 2.35 23.06
N ALA A 311 0.81 2.70 22.62
CA ALA A 311 0.35 2.41 21.27
C ALA A 311 1.17 3.16 20.22
N ILE A 312 1.50 4.44 20.48
CA ILE A 312 2.38 5.24 19.63
C ILE A 312 3.74 4.56 19.49
N GLU A 313 4.36 4.17 20.62
CA GLU A 313 5.71 3.58 20.62
C GLU A 313 5.75 2.24 19.87
N ARG A 314 4.75 1.37 20.06
CA ARG A 314 4.68 0.09 19.33
C ARG A 314 4.55 0.32 17.82
N SER A 315 3.70 1.27 17.40
CA SER A 315 3.51 1.56 15.98
C SER A 315 4.74 2.26 15.37
N ALA A 316 5.35 3.21 16.07
CA ALA A 316 6.57 3.86 15.61
C ALA A 316 7.71 2.85 15.41
N ARG A 317 7.88 1.90 16.34
CA ARG A 317 8.88 0.82 16.22
C ARG A 317 8.66 -0.05 14.97
N LEU A 318 7.39 -0.41 14.69
CA LEU A 318 7.03 -1.16 13.50
C LEU A 318 7.38 -0.38 12.22
N LEU A 319 6.97 0.88 12.14
CA LEU A 319 7.12 1.72 10.94
C LEU A 319 8.57 2.15 10.71
N ARG A 320 9.35 2.34 11.77
CA ARG A 320 10.80 2.66 11.71
C ARG A 320 11.60 1.59 10.95
N PHE A 321 11.14 0.34 10.96
CA PHE A 321 11.77 -0.74 10.20
C PHE A 321 11.93 -0.42 8.72
N TYR A 322 11.00 0.32 8.11
CA TYR A 322 11.02 0.63 6.68
C TYR A 322 12.02 1.74 6.30
N THR A 323 12.52 2.51 7.27
CA THR A 323 13.51 3.58 7.02
C THR A 323 14.75 3.02 6.31
N GLY A 324 15.11 3.60 5.16
CA GLY A 324 16.25 3.18 4.34
C GLY A 324 16.03 1.91 3.51
N LYS A 325 14.90 1.21 3.66
CA LYS A 325 14.68 -0.10 3.04
C LYS A 325 13.72 -0.08 1.85
N GLY A 326 12.80 0.85 1.81
CA GLY A 326 11.82 1.01 0.74
C GLY A 326 10.61 1.81 1.20
N ALA A 327 9.59 1.94 0.33
CA ALA A 327 8.34 2.56 0.72
C ALA A 327 7.59 1.69 1.73
N VAL A 328 6.78 2.33 2.59
CA VAL A 328 5.93 1.62 3.54
C VAL A 328 4.87 0.83 2.76
N PRO A 329 4.81 -0.50 2.88
CA PRO A 329 3.88 -1.32 2.12
C PRO A 329 2.45 -1.17 2.62
N TYR A 330 1.48 -1.66 1.84
CA TYR A 330 0.06 -1.63 2.19
C TYR A 330 -0.25 -2.34 3.51
N GLY A 331 0.30 -3.53 3.70
CA GLY A 331 0.06 -4.34 4.87
C GLY A 331 1.32 -5.05 5.37
N ASP A 332 1.18 -6.28 5.84
CA ASP A 332 2.29 -7.09 6.36
C ASP A 332 3.15 -7.68 5.23
N HIS A 333 3.85 -6.80 4.54
CA HIS A 333 4.72 -7.12 3.42
C HIS A 333 6.15 -6.64 3.67
N PRO A 334 7.12 -7.16 2.90
CA PRO A 334 8.45 -6.57 2.80
C PRO A 334 8.38 -5.09 2.42
N ALA A 335 9.46 -4.34 2.68
CA ALA A 335 9.60 -2.97 2.20
C ALA A 335 9.32 -2.93 0.69
N TRP A 336 8.49 -1.98 0.26
CA TRP A 336 8.10 -1.86 -1.13
C TRP A 336 9.18 -1.14 -1.92
N MET A 337 9.66 -1.75 -3.00
CA MET A 337 10.80 -1.24 -3.78
C MET A 337 10.44 -0.97 -5.25
N GLU A 338 9.18 -1.07 -5.63
CA GLU A 338 8.77 -0.77 -7.01
C GLU A 338 8.59 0.73 -7.24
N THR A 339 8.07 1.44 -6.25
CA THR A 339 7.77 2.88 -6.29
C THR A 339 8.25 3.59 -5.03
N HIS A 340 8.54 4.92 -5.13
CA HIS A 340 8.90 5.74 -3.96
C HIS A 340 7.70 6.00 -3.04
N GLU A 341 6.50 5.82 -3.55
CA GLU A 341 5.28 6.00 -2.78
C GLU A 341 4.29 4.87 -3.09
N ASP A 342 3.50 4.51 -2.11
CA ASP A 342 2.34 3.64 -2.28
C ASP A 342 1.20 4.18 -1.43
N ASN A 343 0.21 4.77 -2.07
CA ASN A 343 -1.01 5.30 -1.46
C ASN A 343 -0.78 6.33 -0.33
N GLY A 344 0.22 7.20 -0.47
CA GLY A 344 0.52 8.29 0.47
C GLY A 344 1.28 7.89 1.73
N LYS A 345 1.68 6.62 1.87
CA LYS A 345 2.25 6.11 3.13
C LYS A 345 3.63 6.65 3.46
N CYS A 346 4.48 6.94 2.46
CA CYS A 346 5.76 7.60 2.72
C CYS A 346 5.57 9.05 3.16
N GLY A 347 4.62 9.76 2.54
CA GLY A 347 4.24 11.11 2.98
C GLY A 347 3.69 11.12 4.42
N MET A 348 2.83 10.17 4.75
CA MET A 348 2.35 9.97 6.12
C MET A 348 3.50 9.68 7.10
N ALA A 349 4.43 8.79 6.71
CA ALA A 349 5.58 8.43 7.54
C ALA A 349 6.52 9.64 7.75
N ALA A 350 6.74 10.46 6.72
CA ALA A 350 7.50 11.69 6.84
C ALA A 350 6.92 12.62 7.92
N LEU A 351 5.60 12.85 7.90
CA LEU A 351 4.92 13.67 8.90
C LEU A 351 4.93 13.01 10.28
N LEU A 352 4.65 11.71 10.38
CA LEU A 352 4.69 10.96 11.65
C LEU A 352 6.05 11.10 12.34
N PHE A 353 7.12 10.83 11.63
CA PHE A 353 8.47 10.90 12.22
C PHE A 353 8.92 12.33 12.47
N HIS A 354 8.39 13.30 11.70
CA HIS A 354 8.55 14.72 12.03
C HIS A 354 7.91 15.07 13.39
N LEU A 355 6.70 14.57 13.63
CA LEU A 355 6.00 14.75 14.92
C LEU A 355 6.69 14.04 16.10
N LEU A 356 7.38 12.92 15.82
CA LEU A 356 8.16 12.15 16.80
C LEU A 356 9.62 12.61 16.94
N GLU A 357 10.03 13.63 16.16
CA GLU A 357 11.37 14.21 16.15
C GLU A 357 12.49 13.22 15.76
N GLU A 358 12.17 12.25 14.89
CA GLU A 358 13.10 11.23 14.41
C GLU A 358 13.77 11.62 13.08
N LYS A 359 14.86 12.37 13.16
CA LYS A 359 15.52 13.02 12.03
C LYS A 359 15.89 12.08 10.86
N GLN A 360 16.41 10.87 11.15
CA GLN A 360 16.82 9.92 10.11
C GLN A 360 15.63 9.43 9.26
N SER A 361 14.54 9.08 9.95
CA SER A 361 13.31 8.64 9.26
C SER A 361 12.66 9.78 8.48
N VAL A 362 12.67 11.00 9.02
CA VAL A 362 12.19 12.20 8.31
C VAL A 362 12.99 12.42 7.03
N ASP A 363 14.32 12.45 7.10
CA ASP A 363 15.18 12.66 5.92
C ASP A 363 14.88 11.62 4.83
N PHE A 364 14.78 10.35 5.19
CA PHE A 364 14.48 9.28 4.25
C PHE A 364 13.09 9.42 3.61
N PHE A 365 12.03 9.52 4.41
CA PHE A 365 10.67 9.54 3.88
C PHE A 365 10.32 10.86 3.16
N VAL A 366 10.91 11.97 3.55
CA VAL A 366 10.79 13.24 2.80
C VAL A 366 11.42 13.13 1.42
N ARG A 367 12.61 12.54 1.31
CA ARG A 367 13.24 12.29 -0.01
C ARG A 367 12.40 11.35 -0.86
N MET A 368 11.84 10.28 -0.26
CA MET A 368 10.89 9.40 -0.94
C MET A 368 9.69 10.18 -1.48
N ALA A 369 9.14 11.11 -0.68
CA ALA A 369 8.02 11.95 -1.10
C ALA A 369 8.36 12.90 -2.26
N VAL A 370 9.56 13.52 -2.24
CA VAL A 370 10.04 14.40 -3.33
C VAL A 370 10.28 13.60 -4.61
N ALA A 371 10.91 12.43 -4.51
CA ALA A 371 11.20 11.57 -5.66
C ALA A 371 9.93 10.93 -6.27
N SER A 372 8.81 10.90 -5.54
CA SER A 372 7.56 10.32 -6.04
C SER A 372 6.75 11.35 -6.81
N HIS A 373 6.62 11.16 -8.12
CA HIS A 373 5.82 12.01 -9.02
C HIS A 373 5.33 11.21 -10.24
N GLY A 374 4.57 11.85 -11.12
CA GLY A 374 4.03 11.19 -12.31
C GLY A 374 3.16 9.99 -11.97
N GLY A 375 3.39 8.88 -12.62
CA GLY A 375 2.61 7.65 -12.45
C GLY A 375 2.62 7.09 -11.03
N GLU A 376 3.67 7.34 -10.22
CA GLU A 376 3.72 6.92 -8.81
C GLU A 376 2.68 7.64 -7.95
N ARG A 377 2.38 8.91 -8.28
CA ARG A 377 1.35 9.69 -7.59
C ARG A 377 -0.03 9.53 -8.19
N ASP A 378 -0.09 9.25 -9.49
CA ASP A 378 -1.34 9.09 -10.22
C ASP A 378 -2.03 7.73 -9.94
N CYS A 379 -1.28 6.76 -9.46
CA CYS A 379 -1.77 5.42 -9.11
C CYS A 379 -1.71 5.18 -7.61
N GLY A 380 -2.48 4.23 -7.14
CA GLY A 380 -2.43 3.75 -5.76
C GLY A 380 -3.20 2.44 -5.65
N HIS A 381 -3.01 1.70 -4.57
CA HIS A 381 -3.60 0.39 -4.40
C HIS A 381 -5.13 0.40 -4.52
N THR A 382 -5.79 1.41 -3.97
CA THR A 382 -7.25 1.57 -4.00
C THR A 382 -7.67 2.92 -4.56
N GLY A 383 -6.79 3.60 -5.27
CA GLY A 383 -6.94 4.94 -5.80
C GLY A 383 -5.79 5.86 -5.39
N ASN A 384 -5.71 7.05 -5.97
CA ASN A 384 -4.60 7.97 -5.76
C ASN A 384 -4.91 9.10 -4.76
N TYR A 385 -6.05 9.08 -4.09
CA TYR A 385 -6.51 10.14 -3.19
C TYR A 385 -5.47 10.50 -2.11
N PHE A 386 -4.97 9.50 -1.41
CA PHE A 386 -3.97 9.71 -0.36
C PHE A 386 -2.58 10.03 -0.92
N ASN A 387 -2.25 9.54 -2.12
CA ASN A 387 -1.00 9.93 -2.77
C ASN A 387 -0.90 11.43 -2.95
N LEU A 388 -2.01 12.09 -3.30
CA LEU A 388 -2.04 13.52 -3.57
C LEU A 388 -2.22 14.32 -2.28
N LEU A 389 -3.08 13.88 -1.36
CA LEU A 389 -3.25 14.51 -0.04
C LEU A 389 -1.92 14.70 0.68
N TRP A 390 -1.11 13.64 0.77
CA TRP A 390 0.10 13.62 1.59
C TRP A 390 1.36 14.12 0.85
N SER A 391 1.27 14.46 -0.44
CA SER A 391 2.40 14.94 -1.23
C SER A 391 2.98 16.26 -0.70
N LEU A 392 2.29 17.37 -0.92
CA LEU A 392 2.79 18.70 -0.55
C LEU A 392 3.07 18.86 0.95
N PRO A 393 2.25 18.34 1.90
CA PRO A 393 2.58 18.40 3.32
C PRO A 393 3.93 17.73 3.67
N ALA A 394 4.24 16.59 3.06
CA ALA A 394 5.50 15.91 3.27
C ALA A 394 6.68 16.60 2.58
N ILE A 395 6.50 16.98 1.31
CA ILE A 395 7.54 17.67 0.51
C ILE A 395 7.87 19.02 1.12
N GLY A 396 6.88 19.73 1.69
CA GLY A 396 7.06 21.02 2.37
C GLY A 396 8.05 20.99 3.53
N ILE A 397 8.29 19.80 4.15
CA ILE A 397 9.33 19.64 5.18
C ILE A 397 10.74 19.84 4.57
N ALA A 398 10.93 19.51 3.29
CA ALA A 398 12.18 19.74 2.56
C ALA A 398 12.39 21.20 2.12
N GLY A 399 11.39 22.05 2.26
CA GLY A 399 11.45 23.47 1.96
C GLY A 399 10.82 23.88 0.62
N PRO A 400 10.77 25.21 0.37
CA PRO A 400 10.03 25.76 -0.79
C PRO A 400 10.56 25.34 -2.16
N HIS A 401 11.87 25.19 -2.33
CA HIS A 401 12.44 24.70 -3.60
C HIS A 401 11.95 23.29 -3.93
N ALA A 402 11.86 22.40 -2.93
CA ALA A 402 11.38 21.05 -3.14
C ALA A 402 9.91 21.01 -3.60
N THR A 403 9.05 21.84 -2.99
CA THR A 403 7.66 21.93 -3.43
C THR A 403 7.56 22.55 -4.83
N GLY A 404 8.39 23.57 -5.14
CA GLY A 404 8.37 24.26 -6.43
C GLY A 404 8.76 23.32 -7.58
N GLU A 405 9.90 22.65 -7.50
CA GLU A 405 10.32 21.70 -8.54
C GLU A 405 9.34 20.51 -8.69
N TRP A 406 8.80 19.98 -7.59
CA TRP A 406 7.78 18.95 -7.65
C TRP A 406 6.48 19.45 -8.32
N MET A 407 6.09 20.72 -8.07
CA MET A 407 4.95 21.38 -8.74
C MET A 407 5.23 21.58 -10.24
N GLU A 408 6.44 21.97 -10.63
CA GLU A 408 6.84 22.12 -12.03
C GLU A 408 6.81 20.79 -12.77
N GLU A 409 7.40 19.72 -12.20
CA GLU A 409 7.47 18.41 -12.84
C GLU A 409 6.09 17.75 -12.97
N PHE A 410 5.30 17.78 -11.90
CA PHE A 410 4.05 17.01 -11.82
C PHE A 410 2.88 17.75 -11.23
N GLY A 411 3.03 18.37 -10.05
CA GLY A 411 1.89 18.85 -9.27
C GLY A 411 1.09 19.92 -9.99
N GLY A 412 1.75 20.86 -10.66
CA GLY A 412 1.09 22.02 -11.29
C GLY A 412 0.06 21.62 -12.34
N TRP A 413 0.47 20.86 -13.35
CA TRP A 413 -0.47 20.41 -14.39
C TRP A 413 -1.53 19.45 -13.87
N TYR A 414 -1.16 18.58 -12.91
CA TYR A 414 -2.10 17.61 -12.34
C TYR A 414 -3.16 18.30 -11.48
N HIS A 415 -2.78 19.27 -10.66
CA HIS A 415 -3.70 20.05 -9.83
C HIS A 415 -4.61 20.92 -10.71
N ASP A 416 -4.07 21.55 -11.76
CA ASP A 416 -4.91 22.32 -12.70
C ASP A 416 -5.91 21.43 -13.44
N LEU A 417 -5.53 20.19 -13.77
CA LEU A 417 -6.46 19.21 -14.36
C LEU A 417 -7.53 18.76 -13.36
N ALA A 418 -7.18 18.60 -12.07
CA ALA A 418 -8.11 18.18 -11.03
C ALA A 418 -9.04 19.31 -10.55
N ARG A 419 -8.61 20.58 -10.66
CA ARG A 419 -9.38 21.75 -10.24
C ARG A 419 -10.61 21.94 -11.15
N LYS A 420 -11.74 22.26 -10.54
CA LYS A 420 -12.99 22.54 -11.26
C LYS A 420 -13.19 24.04 -11.44
N TRP A 421 -14.06 24.40 -12.38
CA TRP A 421 -14.40 25.77 -12.69
C TRP A 421 -15.06 26.54 -11.53
N ASP A 422 -15.67 25.81 -10.60
CA ASP A 422 -16.33 26.34 -9.40
C ASP A 422 -15.37 26.56 -8.22
N GLY A 423 -14.08 26.27 -8.39
CA GLY A 423 -13.05 26.40 -7.36
C GLY A 423 -12.87 25.17 -6.46
N THR A 424 -13.66 24.13 -6.65
CA THR A 424 -13.48 22.84 -5.97
C THR A 424 -12.48 21.94 -6.71
N PHE A 425 -12.18 20.76 -6.15
CA PHE A 425 -11.31 19.78 -6.77
C PHE A 425 -12.01 18.43 -6.93
N ALA A 426 -11.80 17.81 -8.07
CA ALA A 426 -12.25 16.46 -8.34
C ALA A 426 -11.19 15.45 -7.89
N HIS A 427 -11.63 14.32 -7.32
CA HIS A 427 -10.79 13.14 -7.22
C HIS A 427 -10.70 12.51 -8.61
N GLN A 428 -9.48 12.46 -9.17
CA GLN A 428 -9.29 11.93 -10.54
C GLN A 428 -9.38 10.41 -10.60
N GLY A 429 -8.96 9.73 -9.53
CA GLY A 429 -8.94 8.27 -9.46
C GLY A 429 -7.96 7.61 -10.43
N PRO A 430 -7.81 6.27 -10.38
CA PRO A 430 -7.10 5.49 -11.38
C PRO A 430 -7.95 5.32 -12.63
N PRO A 431 -7.32 5.06 -13.79
CA PRO A 431 -8.03 4.81 -15.06
C PRO A 431 -9.02 3.63 -15.03
N GLU A 432 -8.83 2.67 -14.11
CA GLU A 432 -9.71 1.51 -13.95
C GLU A 432 -10.64 1.71 -12.75
N PRO A 433 -11.96 1.89 -12.99
CA PRO A 433 -12.92 2.29 -11.95
C PRO A 433 -13.06 1.27 -10.82
N ASP A 434 -12.81 -0.02 -11.08
CA ASP A 434 -12.95 -1.07 -10.07
C ASP A 434 -11.83 -1.04 -9.01
N HIS A 435 -10.78 -0.23 -9.23
CA HIS A 435 -9.67 -0.02 -8.32
C HIS A 435 -9.78 1.28 -7.51
N ASP A 436 -10.86 2.06 -7.67
CA ASP A 436 -11.06 3.32 -6.94
C ASP A 436 -12.05 3.18 -5.80
N SER A 437 -11.55 2.92 -4.60
CA SER A 437 -12.36 2.88 -3.37
C SER A 437 -12.84 4.26 -2.92
N TYR A 438 -12.32 5.34 -3.50
CA TYR A 438 -12.58 6.74 -3.10
C TYR A 438 -13.41 7.48 -4.14
N HIS A 439 -13.97 6.75 -5.10
CA HIS A 439 -14.86 7.32 -6.11
C HIS A 439 -16.01 8.11 -5.46
N GLY A 440 -16.19 9.34 -5.90
CA GLY A 440 -17.20 10.24 -5.37
C GLY A 440 -16.83 10.97 -4.07
N TRP A 441 -15.62 10.77 -3.52
CA TRP A 441 -15.13 11.57 -2.40
C TRP A 441 -14.81 12.99 -2.85
N ASP A 442 -15.13 13.96 -1.99
CA ASP A 442 -14.70 15.35 -2.17
C ASP A 442 -13.18 15.46 -1.92
N ALA A 443 -12.46 15.93 -2.91
CA ALA A 443 -11.00 16.09 -2.84
C ALA A 443 -10.60 17.54 -2.50
N THR A 444 -11.53 18.47 -2.37
CA THR A 444 -11.25 19.92 -2.21
C THR A 444 -10.36 20.17 -1.00
N GLY A 445 -10.72 19.66 0.19
CA GLY A 445 -9.89 19.83 1.39
C GLY A 445 -8.50 19.20 1.25
N ALA A 446 -8.41 18.05 0.60
CA ALA A 446 -7.13 17.36 0.38
C ALA A 446 -6.14 18.20 -0.44
N TYR A 447 -6.59 18.83 -1.52
CA TYR A 447 -5.74 19.73 -2.33
C TYR A 447 -5.45 21.06 -1.61
N LEU A 448 -6.45 21.68 -0.99
CA LEU A 448 -6.30 22.97 -0.32
C LEU A 448 -5.32 22.93 0.86
N LEU A 449 -5.17 21.78 1.54
CA LEU A 449 -4.15 21.62 2.59
C LEU A 449 -2.73 21.82 2.06
N GLY A 450 -2.42 21.35 0.84
CA GLY A 450 -1.16 21.62 0.18
C GLY A 450 -0.97 23.12 -0.11
N TYR A 451 -1.99 23.76 -0.63
CA TYR A 451 -1.94 25.21 -0.90
C TYR A 451 -1.89 26.08 0.37
N ALA A 452 -2.31 25.56 1.51
CA ALA A 452 -2.25 26.24 2.80
C ALA A 452 -0.88 26.20 3.49
N LEU A 453 0.12 25.49 2.97
CA LEU A 453 1.48 25.40 3.54
C LEU A 453 2.10 26.76 3.88
N PRO A 454 1.99 27.81 3.03
CA PRO A 454 2.54 29.12 3.34
C PRO A 454 1.91 29.79 4.57
N ARG A 455 0.69 29.39 4.94
CA ARG A 455 -0.03 29.94 6.10
C ARG A 455 0.54 29.49 7.43
N LYS A 456 1.10 28.28 7.52
CA LYS A 456 1.67 27.68 8.74
C LYS A 456 0.75 27.77 9.96
N LYS A 457 -0.56 27.63 9.77
CA LYS A 457 -1.56 27.80 10.84
C LYS A 457 -1.74 26.57 11.70
N ILE A 458 -1.59 25.40 11.10
CA ILE A 458 -1.76 24.10 11.74
C ILE A 458 -0.49 23.24 11.57
N VAL A 459 -0.34 22.20 12.36
CA VAL A 459 0.83 21.31 12.32
C VAL A 459 0.96 20.64 10.97
N PHE A 460 -0.16 20.19 10.42
CA PHE A 460 -0.25 19.56 9.11
C PHE A 460 0.30 20.45 7.98
N THR A 461 0.21 21.78 8.12
CA THR A 461 0.70 22.76 7.13
C THR A 461 1.99 23.47 7.58
N GLY A 462 2.83 22.82 8.38
CA GLY A 462 4.16 23.32 8.70
C GLY A 462 4.24 24.36 9.82
N LYS A 463 3.31 24.36 10.79
CA LYS A 463 3.38 25.17 11.99
C LYS A 463 4.59 24.84 12.88
N LEU A 464 5.03 23.57 12.88
CA LEU A 464 6.22 23.15 13.60
C LEU A 464 7.48 23.45 12.80
N PRO A 465 8.60 23.80 13.47
CA PRO A 465 9.88 23.96 12.78
C PRO A 465 10.30 22.67 12.07
N PRO A 466 10.86 22.73 10.85
CA PRO A 466 11.32 21.53 10.15
C PRO A 466 12.54 20.93 10.88
N LEU A 467 12.60 19.60 10.96
CA LEU A 467 13.72 18.87 11.58
C LEU A 467 14.94 18.76 10.66
N MET A 468 14.75 18.98 9.37
CA MET A 468 15.82 18.99 8.39
C MET A 468 16.02 20.40 7.84
N SER A 469 17.25 20.70 7.41
CA SER A 469 17.52 21.90 6.65
C SER A 469 16.84 21.80 5.28
N PRO A 470 16.36 22.92 4.71
CA PRO A 470 15.85 22.92 3.34
C PRO A 470 16.86 22.28 2.38
N LEU A 471 16.36 21.47 1.47
CA LEU A 471 17.21 20.89 0.44
C LEU A 471 17.67 21.99 -0.54
N THR A 472 18.92 21.87 -1.01
CA THR A 472 19.43 22.73 -2.06
C THR A 472 18.78 22.37 -3.40
N GLU A 473 18.71 23.32 -4.32
CA GLU A 473 18.21 23.14 -5.68
C GLU A 473 18.84 21.89 -6.36
N GLU A 474 20.17 21.77 -6.33
CA GLU A 474 20.88 20.61 -6.89
C GLU A 474 20.39 19.27 -6.30
N LYS A 475 20.16 19.20 -4.98
CA LYS A 475 19.66 17.98 -4.33
C LYS A 475 18.23 17.67 -4.71
N VAL A 476 17.38 18.68 -4.81
CA VAL A 476 15.98 18.52 -5.23
C VAL A 476 15.92 18.02 -6.66
N SER A 477 16.67 18.65 -7.57
CA SER A 477 16.71 18.25 -8.98
C SER A 477 17.15 16.77 -9.14
N ARG A 478 18.15 16.32 -8.37
CA ARG A 478 18.54 14.90 -8.34
C ARG A 478 17.41 13.98 -7.83
N LEU A 479 16.67 14.39 -6.81
CA LEU A 479 15.54 13.61 -6.30
C LEU A 479 14.41 13.50 -7.32
N ILE A 480 14.13 14.58 -8.05
CA ILE A 480 13.16 14.57 -9.15
C ILE A 480 13.64 13.61 -10.26
N ASP A 481 14.93 13.66 -10.62
CA ASP A 481 15.51 12.72 -11.59
C ASP A 481 15.41 11.26 -11.13
N ASP A 482 15.61 10.99 -9.83
CA ASP A 482 15.47 9.64 -9.26
C ASP A 482 14.05 9.10 -9.37
N GLY A 483 13.04 9.97 -9.36
CA GLY A 483 11.62 9.62 -9.55
C GLY A 483 11.23 9.37 -11.00
N ARG A 484 12.02 9.83 -11.98
CA ARG A 484 11.72 9.64 -13.40
C ARG A 484 11.82 8.17 -13.83
N GLY A 485 11.16 7.85 -14.95
CA GLY A 485 11.16 6.51 -15.51
C GLY A 485 10.17 5.56 -14.84
N TRP A 486 9.34 5.99 -13.91
CA TRP A 486 8.21 5.20 -13.46
C TRP A 486 7.00 5.46 -14.36
N ASN A 487 6.82 4.57 -15.28
CA ASN A 487 5.63 4.45 -16.11
C ASN A 487 5.60 2.99 -16.56
N ASN A 488 4.49 2.33 -16.48
CA ASN A 488 4.35 0.92 -16.84
C ASN A 488 4.85 0.60 -18.26
N LYS A 489 4.79 1.60 -19.17
CA LYS A 489 5.26 1.49 -20.54
C LYS A 489 6.75 1.83 -20.70
N ASP A 490 7.20 2.89 -20.04
CA ASP A 490 8.52 3.50 -20.33
C ASP A 490 9.58 3.19 -19.27
N ARG A 491 9.19 2.59 -18.14
CA ARG A 491 10.09 2.31 -17.01
C ARG A 491 11.38 1.62 -17.40
N ASN A 492 11.29 0.55 -18.19
CA ASN A 492 12.46 -0.18 -18.62
C ASN A 492 13.30 0.65 -19.60
N SER A 493 12.66 1.32 -20.58
CA SER A 493 13.40 2.10 -21.58
C SER A 493 14.17 3.26 -20.98
N PHE A 494 13.67 3.93 -19.93
CA PHE A 494 14.39 4.98 -19.23
C PHE A 494 15.74 4.49 -18.67
N TYR A 495 15.74 3.35 -17.98
CA TYR A 495 16.94 2.77 -17.40
C TYR A 495 17.80 2.04 -18.45
N ASP A 496 17.20 1.42 -19.45
CA ASP A 496 17.92 0.70 -20.52
C ASP A 496 18.73 1.65 -21.44
N GLN A 497 18.36 2.93 -21.52
CA GLN A 497 19.09 3.96 -22.26
C GLN A 497 20.33 4.47 -21.52
N GLN A 498 20.44 4.22 -20.20
CA GLN A 498 21.61 4.67 -19.42
C GLN A 498 22.82 3.80 -19.74
N THR A 499 24.01 4.39 -19.62
CA THR A 499 25.29 3.68 -19.78
C THR A 499 25.51 2.69 -18.64
N GLU A 500 26.38 1.72 -18.83
CA GLU A 500 26.77 0.78 -17.78
C GLU A 500 27.36 1.50 -16.56
N ALA A 501 28.20 2.52 -16.79
CA ALA A 501 28.82 3.30 -15.72
C ALA A 501 27.77 4.04 -14.87
N GLU A 502 26.76 4.67 -15.51
CA GLU A 502 25.66 5.33 -14.80
C GLU A 502 24.83 4.34 -14.00
N LEU A 503 24.55 3.16 -14.55
CA LEU A 503 23.80 2.13 -13.84
C LEU A 503 24.59 1.58 -12.64
N LEU A 504 25.90 1.38 -12.76
CA LEU A 504 26.75 0.96 -11.64
C LEU A 504 26.83 2.04 -10.56
N GLU A 505 26.94 3.32 -10.92
CA GLU A 505 26.85 4.43 -9.96
C GLU A 505 25.50 4.44 -9.23
N ARG A 506 24.41 4.25 -9.96
CA ARG A 506 23.04 4.21 -9.40
C ARG A 506 22.77 3.00 -8.50
N LEU A 507 23.55 1.92 -8.57
CA LEU A 507 23.51 0.86 -7.55
C LEU A 507 23.92 1.38 -6.16
N GLY A 508 24.68 2.48 -6.08
CA GLY A 508 25.02 3.18 -4.84
C GLY A 508 24.03 4.28 -4.44
N SER A 509 22.88 4.41 -5.11
CA SER A 509 21.89 5.44 -4.79
C SER A 509 21.34 5.27 -3.37
N TRP A 510 21.02 6.40 -2.72
CA TRP A 510 20.26 6.45 -1.47
C TRP A 510 18.89 5.77 -1.60
N SER A 511 18.27 5.82 -2.80
CA SER A 511 16.94 5.29 -3.09
C SER A 511 16.98 3.79 -3.37
N PRO A 512 16.28 2.96 -2.56
CA PRO A 512 16.10 1.55 -2.83
C PRO A 512 15.46 1.27 -4.19
N ILE A 513 14.58 2.16 -4.65
CA ILE A 513 13.86 2.06 -5.92
C ILE A 513 14.81 2.27 -7.11
N VAL A 514 15.70 3.25 -7.02
CA VAL A 514 16.73 3.49 -8.04
C VAL A 514 17.69 2.31 -8.13
N ARG A 515 18.13 1.76 -6.97
CA ARG A 515 18.96 0.55 -6.93
C ARG A 515 18.26 -0.64 -7.60
N GLU A 516 16.97 -0.85 -7.29
CA GLU A 516 16.13 -1.92 -7.86
C GLU A 516 16.07 -1.83 -9.39
N ARG A 517 15.75 -0.64 -9.92
CA ARG A 517 15.60 -0.41 -11.36
C ARG A 517 16.95 -0.51 -12.10
N SER A 518 18.02 0.01 -11.51
CA SER A 518 19.37 -0.09 -12.08
C SER A 518 19.88 -1.53 -12.11
N ALA A 519 19.64 -2.30 -11.04
CA ALA A 519 19.95 -3.72 -10.96
C ALA A 519 19.26 -4.51 -12.08
N ALA A 520 17.94 -4.29 -12.25
CA ALA A 520 17.18 -4.93 -13.30
C ALA A 520 17.65 -4.54 -14.72
N ALA A 521 18.05 -3.28 -14.93
CA ALA A 521 18.59 -2.83 -16.21
C ALA A 521 19.96 -3.46 -16.51
N LEU A 522 20.85 -3.55 -15.52
CA LEU A 522 22.14 -4.25 -15.67
C LEU A 522 21.95 -5.72 -16.00
N ALA A 523 21.00 -6.39 -15.35
CA ALA A 523 20.74 -7.80 -15.61
C ALA A 523 20.18 -8.07 -17.03
N ARG A 524 19.56 -7.09 -17.68
CA ARG A 524 19.10 -7.18 -19.07
C ARG A 524 20.19 -6.93 -20.11
N ARG A 525 21.38 -6.49 -19.70
CA ARG A 525 22.51 -6.30 -20.62
C ARG A 525 22.96 -7.64 -21.24
N PRO A 526 23.40 -7.67 -22.51
CA PRO A 526 23.91 -8.89 -23.13
C PRO A 526 25.13 -9.49 -22.41
N ALA A 527 25.97 -8.64 -21.81
CA ALA A 527 27.13 -9.00 -21.01
C ALA A 527 27.08 -8.20 -19.69
N PRO A 528 26.38 -8.67 -18.65
CA PRO A 528 26.30 -7.96 -17.38
C PRO A 528 27.69 -7.86 -16.71
N PRO A 529 28.04 -6.71 -16.08
CA PRO A 529 29.37 -6.47 -15.49
C PRO A 529 29.51 -7.11 -14.09
N ILE A 530 29.48 -8.45 -14.02
CA ILE A 530 29.44 -9.22 -12.75
C ILE A 530 30.61 -8.88 -11.84
N ASP A 531 31.84 -8.73 -12.41
CA ASP A 531 33.02 -8.41 -11.63
C ASP A 531 32.94 -7.04 -10.97
N ALA A 532 32.46 -6.00 -11.69
CA ALA A 532 32.27 -4.66 -11.15
C ALA A 532 31.16 -4.65 -10.07
N ILE A 533 30.06 -5.39 -10.27
CA ILE A 533 29.01 -5.55 -9.26
C ILE A 533 29.58 -6.23 -8.00
N ASN A 534 30.40 -7.27 -8.17
CA ASN A 534 31.01 -7.97 -7.04
C ASN A 534 32.02 -7.07 -6.29
N GLU A 535 32.74 -6.19 -6.98
CA GLU A 535 33.62 -5.20 -6.36
C GLU A 535 32.80 -4.21 -5.50
N LEU A 536 31.64 -3.74 -5.97
CA LEU A 536 30.73 -2.91 -5.17
C LEU A 536 30.25 -3.62 -3.91
N LEU A 537 30.02 -4.93 -3.95
CA LEU A 537 29.65 -5.72 -2.78
C LEU A 537 30.78 -5.77 -1.74
N VAL A 538 32.02 -5.83 -2.16
CA VAL A 538 33.19 -5.95 -1.26
C VAL A 538 33.60 -4.59 -0.67
N SER A 539 33.83 -3.61 -1.53
CA SER A 539 34.49 -2.34 -1.19
C SER A 539 33.56 -1.13 -1.14
N GLY A 540 32.30 -1.26 -1.61
CA GLY A 540 31.36 -0.16 -1.70
C GLY A 540 30.79 0.31 -0.34
N SER A 541 30.10 1.46 -0.40
CA SER A 541 29.26 1.93 0.70
C SER A 541 28.15 0.93 1.03
N LEU A 542 27.44 1.10 2.14
CA LEU A 542 26.30 0.22 2.46
C LEU A 542 25.25 0.24 1.33
N ASP A 543 24.91 1.42 0.80
CA ASP A 543 23.98 1.54 -0.32
C ASP A 543 24.48 0.79 -1.57
N SER A 544 25.77 0.91 -1.90
CA SER A 544 26.39 0.17 -3.01
C SER A 544 26.35 -1.35 -2.81
N LYS A 545 26.59 -1.82 -1.58
CA LYS A 545 26.50 -3.24 -1.22
C LYS A 545 25.08 -3.77 -1.36
N LEU A 546 24.09 -2.98 -0.94
CA LEU A 546 22.67 -3.32 -1.08
C LEU A 546 22.24 -3.39 -2.56
N GLY A 547 22.69 -2.42 -3.38
CA GLY A 547 22.46 -2.42 -4.82
C GLY A 547 23.14 -3.58 -5.53
N ALA A 548 24.38 -3.90 -5.14
CA ALA A 548 25.11 -5.05 -5.66
C ALA A 548 24.39 -6.37 -5.35
N CYS A 549 23.94 -6.56 -4.10
CA CYS A 549 23.13 -7.74 -3.75
C CYS A 549 21.87 -7.85 -4.63
N ARG A 550 21.22 -6.72 -4.91
CA ARG A 550 20.03 -6.72 -5.76
C ARG A 550 20.37 -7.06 -7.22
N ALA A 551 21.46 -6.53 -7.76
CA ALA A 551 21.91 -6.87 -9.11
C ALA A 551 22.28 -8.36 -9.24
N LEU A 552 22.96 -8.92 -8.23
CA LEU A 552 23.29 -10.34 -8.18
C LEU A 552 22.05 -11.23 -8.06
N GLU A 553 21.02 -10.76 -7.34
CA GLU A 553 19.71 -11.45 -7.26
C GLU A 553 19.04 -11.51 -8.64
N GLU A 554 19.04 -10.41 -9.41
CA GLU A 554 18.49 -10.37 -10.78
C GLU A 554 19.26 -11.25 -11.78
N LEU A 555 20.57 -11.34 -11.61
CA LEU A 555 21.45 -12.17 -12.44
C LEU A 555 21.31 -13.68 -12.19
N LYS A 556 20.70 -14.07 -11.06
CA LYS A 556 20.42 -15.48 -10.73
C LYS A 556 21.70 -16.34 -10.80
N GLU A 557 21.63 -17.50 -11.45
CA GLU A 557 22.73 -18.47 -11.55
C GLU A 557 24.02 -17.85 -12.15
N ALA A 558 23.91 -16.85 -13.05
CA ALA A 558 25.07 -16.15 -13.60
C ALA A 558 25.93 -15.46 -12.52
N ALA A 559 25.33 -15.11 -11.37
CA ALA A 559 26.03 -14.53 -10.23
C ALA A 559 26.72 -15.56 -9.31
N ALA A 560 26.79 -16.84 -9.69
CA ALA A 560 27.48 -17.89 -8.91
C ALA A 560 28.91 -17.54 -8.46
N PRO A 561 29.74 -16.80 -9.25
CA PRO A 561 31.08 -16.38 -8.79
C PRO A 561 31.05 -15.48 -7.54
N ALA A 562 29.95 -14.78 -7.25
CA ALA A 562 29.82 -13.89 -6.08
C ALA A 562 29.38 -14.62 -4.79
N VAL A 563 29.10 -15.93 -4.82
CA VAL A 563 28.66 -16.71 -3.66
C VAL A 563 29.57 -16.57 -2.44
N PRO A 564 30.92 -16.61 -2.55
CA PRO A 564 31.79 -16.43 -1.39
C PRO A 564 31.62 -15.07 -0.70
N GLN A 565 31.48 -13.99 -1.47
CA GLN A 565 31.29 -12.63 -0.98
C GLN A 565 29.91 -12.43 -0.37
N LEU A 566 28.87 -12.99 -0.98
CA LEU A 566 27.51 -13.00 -0.41
C LEU A 566 27.45 -13.78 0.91
N ARG A 567 28.17 -14.91 1.03
CA ARG A 567 28.34 -15.64 2.29
C ARG A 567 29.03 -14.79 3.37
N GLN A 568 30.00 -13.98 3.00
CA GLN A 568 30.61 -13.03 3.93
C GLN A 568 29.60 -11.95 4.35
N ALA A 569 28.80 -11.43 3.41
CA ALA A 569 27.78 -10.40 3.67
C ALA A 569 26.70 -10.89 4.65
N ILE A 570 26.23 -12.14 4.57
CA ILE A 570 25.26 -12.68 5.53
C ILE A 570 25.81 -12.87 6.96
N ARG A 571 27.13 -12.79 7.13
CA ARG A 571 27.79 -12.81 8.46
C ARG A 571 28.14 -11.40 8.94
N GLY A 572 27.85 -10.36 8.17
CA GLY A 572 28.12 -8.95 8.50
C GLY A 572 27.20 -8.42 9.61
N GLU A 573 27.45 -7.18 10.02
CA GLU A 573 26.70 -6.54 11.12
C GLU A 573 25.37 -5.95 10.69
N ASP A 574 25.24 -5.44 9.46
CA ASP A 574 24.02 -4.80 8.98
C ASP A 574 22.92 -5.83 8.64
N LEU A 575 21.80 -5.75 9.35
CA LEU A 575 20.67 -6.66 9.21
C LEU A 575 20.11 -6.67 7.78
N TRP A 576 19.95 -5.49 7.17
CA TRP A 576 19.33 -5.42 5.86
C TRP A 576 20.24 -5.92 4.75
N LEU A 577 21.55 -5.72 4.89
CA LEU A 577 22.54 -6.31 3.99
C LEU A 577 22.54 -7.84 4.10
N ARG A 578 22.45 -8.40 5.31
CA ARG A 578 22.31 -9.87 5.48
C ARG A 578 21.07 -10.39 4.75
N VAL A 579 19.93 -9.72 4.90
CA VAL A 579 18.68 -10.07 4.22
C VAL A 579 18.85 -10.03 2.70
N ARG A 580 19.41 -8.94 2.15
CA ARG A 580 19.58 -8.80 0.68
C ARG A 580 20.56 -9.81 0.13
N ALA A 581 21.63 -10.11 0.84
CA ALA A 581 22.58 -11.16 0.45
C ALA A 581 21.95 -12.55 0.47
N ALA A 582 21.11 -12.86 1.49
CA ALA A 582 20.36 -14.12 1.54
C ALA A 582 19.39 -14.28 0.35
N MET A 583 18.71 -13.21 -0.05
CA MET A 583 17.82 -13.22 -1.22
C MET A 583 18.58 -13.43 -2.53
N ALA A 584 19.78 -12.81 -2.68
CA ALA A 584 20.67 -13.04 -3.81
C ALA A 584 21.16 -14.50 -3.86
N LEU A 585 21.61 -15.06 -2.72
CA LEU A 585 22.01 -16.47 -2.64
C LEU A 585 20.86 -17.41 -3.04
N ALA A 586 19.66 -17.11 -2.58
CA ALA A 586 18.47 -17.88 -2.94
C ALA A 586 18.13 -17.82 -4.43
N ALA A 587 18.33 -16.68 -5.07
CA ALA A 587 18.11 -16.50 -6.51
C ALA A 587 19.18 -17.20 -7.36
N ILE A 588 20.42 -17.27 -6.88
CA ILE A 588 21.52 -18.02 -7.53
C ILE A 588 21.20 -19.53 -7.56
N GLY A 589 20.55 -20.06 -6.53
CA GLY A 589 20.10 -21.44 -6.52
C GLY A 589 21.17 -22.47 -6.16
N GLU A 590 21.35 -23.54 -6.97
CA GLU A 590 22.20 -24.69 -6.62
C GLU A 590 23.64 -24.32 -6.28
N PRO A 591 24.33 -23.42 -7.00
CA PRO A 591 25.69 -23.01 -6.63
C PRO A 591 25.80 -22.36 -5.23
N ALA A 592 24.71 -21.81 -4.70
CA ALA A 592 24.67 -21.18 -3.39
C ALA A 592 24.29 -22.13 -2.23
N LEU A 593 24.01 -23.42 -2.50
CA LEU A 593 23.68 -24.41 -1.45
C LEU A 593 24.72 -24.48 -0.31
N PRO A 594 26.05 -24.27 -0.53
CA PRO A 594 27.00 -24.21 0.59
C PRO A 594 26.76 -23.08 1.61
N ALA A 595 25.93 -22.06 1.27
CA ALA A 595 25.55 -20.99 2.19
C ALA A 595 24.40 -21.39 3.13
N LEU A 596 23.67 -22.48 2.86
CA LEU A 596 22.49 -22.89 3.64
C LEU A 596 22.83 -23.10 5.12
N THR A 597 24.00 -23.65 5.42
CA THR A 597 24.46 -23.84 6.82
C THR A 597 24.47 -22.53 7.59
N ASP A 598 25.08 -21.48 7.00
CA ASP A 598 25.13 -20.15 7.61
C ASP A 598 23.73 -19.53 7.75
N MET A 599 22.88 -19.73 6.75
CA MET A 599 21.52 -19.20 6.73
C MET A 599 20.62 -19.90 7.77
N LEU A 600 20.71 -21.22 7.91
CA LEU A 600 19.97 -21.98 8.92
C LEU A 600 20.39 -21.60 10.35
N GLU A 601 21.67 -21.28 10.58
CA GLU A 601 22.15 -20.78 11.86
C GLU A 601 21.49 -19.45 12.25
N ILE A 602 21.32 -18.52 11.28
CA ILE A 602 20.63 -17.27 11.51
C ILE A 602 19.17 -17.49 11.89
N VAL A 603 18.47 -18.39 11.19
CA VAL A 603 17.08 -18.73 11.52
C VAL A 603 16.98 -19.40 12.90
N ALA A 604 17.92 -20.32 13.23
CA ALA A 604 17.94 -21.01 14.51
C ALA A 604 18.18 -20.07 15.71
N ARG A 605 18.97 -19.00 15.52
CA ARG A 605 19.25 -18.00 16.55
C ARG A 605 17.99 -17.23 16.98
N GLY A 606 17.01 -17.08 16.08
CA GLY A 606 15.79 -16.32 16.31
C GLY A 606 15.94 -14.80 16.22
N PRO A 607 14.89 -14.04 16.57
CA PRO A 607 14.90 -12.58 16.51
C PRO A 607 15.91 -11.94 17.44
N SER A 608 16.56 -10.87 16.98
CA SER A 608 17.42 -10.03 17.82
C SER A 608 16.63 -8.92 18.54
N PRO A 609 17.19 -8.30 19.60
CA PRO A 609 16.57 -7.14 20.24
C PRO A 609 16.32 -5.96 19.29
N GLU A 610 17.14 -5.82 18.25
CA GLU A 610 17.03 -4.77 17.22
C GLU A 610 15.92 -5.10 16.20
N ASP A 611 15.54 -6.38 16.12
CA ASP A 611 14.46 -6.87 15.25
C ASP A 611 13.43 -7.68 16.04
N PRO A 612 12.70 -7.05 16.94
CA PRO A 612 11.77 -7.74 17.84
C PRO A 612 10.61 -8.43 17.10
N ARG A 613 10.34 -8.05 15.85
CA ARG A 613 9.35 -8.72 15.00
C ARG A 613 9.90 -9.96 14.28
N GLY A 614 11.20 -10.18 14.30
CA GLY A 614 11.83 -11.29 13.59
C GLY A 614 11.74 -11.16 12.08
N MET A 615 11.85 -9.95 11.54
CA MET A 615 11.79 -9.70 10.09
C MET A 615 12.99 -10.32 9.37
N GLU A 616 14.18 -10.28 9.96
CA GLU A 616 15.34 -10.98 9.42
C GLU A 616 15.05 -12.48 9.29
N GLN A 617 14.59 -13.12 10.37
CA GLN A 617 14.24 -14.53 10.37
C GLN A 617 13.17 -14.82 9.30
N ARG A 618 12.15 -13.97 9.14
CA ARG A 618 11.12 -14.09 8.10
C ARG A 618 11.73 -14.15 6.70
N PHE A 619 12.62 -13.20 6.35
CA PHE A 619 13.23 -13.17 5.02
C PHE A 619 14.14 -14.38 4.79
N PHE A 620 14.88 -14.81 5.81
CA PHE A 620 15.71 -16.01 5.70
C PHE A 620 14.86 -17.27 5.55
N THR A 621 13.71 -17.40 6.23
CA THR A 621 12.82 -18.55 6.02
C THR A 621 12.30 -18.60 4.58
N THR A 622 11.91 -17.46 4.00
CA THR A 622 11.51 -17.39 2.59
C THR A 622 12.67 -17.81 1.66
N ALA A 623 13.87 -17.28 1.87
CA ALA A 623 15.04 -17.62 1.06
C ALA A 623 15.37 -19.13 1.13
N ILE A 624 15.33 -19.71 2.32
CA ILE A 624 15.68 -21.11 2.53
C ILE A 624 14.55 -22.03 2.06
N PHE A 625 13.37 -21.93 2.66
CA PHE A 625 12.33 -22.96 2.53
C PHE A 625 11.49 -22.81 1.26
N ALA A 626 11.26 -21.56 0.78
CA ALA A 626 10.51 -21.33 -0.44
C ALA A 626 11.38 -21.39 -1.71
N LYS A 627 12.68 -21.04 -1.62
CA LYS A 627 13.52 -20.88 -2.82
C LYS A 627 14.67 -21.88 -2.93
N MET A 628 15.34 -22.28 -1.83
CA MET A 628 16.54 -23.14 -1.89
C MET A 628 16.24 -24.61 -1.56
N LEU A 629 15.46 -24.91 -0.52
CA LEU A 629 15.09 -26.27 -0.11
C LEU A 629 13.83 -26.76 -0.85
N THR A 630 13.81 -26.67 -2.16
CA THR A 630 12.64 -27.00 -3.00
C THR A 630 12.58 -28.46 -3.45
N SER A 631 13.64 -29.26 -3.21
CA SER A 631 13.73 -30.66 -3.62
C SER A 631 14.14 -31.56 -2.46
N ARG A 632 13.82 -32.88 -2.58
CA ARG A 632 14.29 -33.92 -1.68
C ARG A 632 15.83 -34.01 -1.67
N GLN A 633 16.46 -33.81 -2.81
CA GLN A 633 17.91 -33.89 -2.95
C GLN A 633 18.61 -32.75 -2.19
N SER A 634 18.04 -31.53 -2.16
CA SER A 634 18.60 -30.42 -1.39
C SER A 634 18.47 -30.67 0.12
N LEU A 635 17.35 -31.24 0.58
CA LEU A 635 17.14 -31.63 1.98
C LEU A 635 18.15 -32.71 2.46
N ALA A 636 18.42 -33.70 1.64
CA ALA A 636 19.33 -34.81 2.01
C ALA A 636 20.79 -34.33 2.20
N LYS A 637 21.16 -33.16 1.69
CA LYS A 637 22.49 -32.56 1.86
C LYS A 637 22.66 -31.76 3.16
N MET A 638 21.59 -31.57 3.95
CA MET A 638 21.59 -30.70 5.13
C MET A 638 21.94 -31.47 6.40
N ASP A 639 22.61 -30.78 7.34
CA ASP A 639 22.71 -31.25 8.72
C ASP A 639 21.33 -31.24 9.36
N GLN A 640 20.85 -32.42 9.74
CA GLN A 640 19.47 -32.60 10.25
C GLN A 640 19.27 -31.90 11.59
N LYS A 641 20.27 -31.82 12.47
CA LYS A 641 20.15 -31.12 13.76
C LYS A 641 20.02 -29.60 13.55
N GLN A 642 20.80 -29.05 12.64
CA GLN A 642 20.76 -27.64 12.31
C GLN A 642 19.44 -27.26 11.64
N LEU A 643 18.96 -28.08 10.70
CA LEU A 643 17.66 -27.90 10.07
C LEU A 643 16.53 -27.93 11.10
N GLN A 644 16.53 -28.92 12.00
CA GLN A 644 15.53 -29.03 13.07
C GLN A 644 15.55 -27.79 13.99
N ALA A 645 16.73 -27.33 14.40
CA ALA A 645 16.87 -26.12 15.23
C ALA A 645 16.29 -24.88 14.54
N ALA A 646 16.57 -24.70 13.25
CA ALA A 646 16.04 -23.59 12.44
C ALA A 646 14.52 -23.68 12.30
N VAL A 647 13.97 -24.86 12.03
CA VAL A 647 12.53 -25.08 11.92
C VAL A 647 11.82 -24.77 13.23
N VAL A 648 12.30 -25.32 14.35
CA VAL A 648 11.70 -25.09 15.69
C VAL A 648 11.71 -23.62 16.07
N SER A 649 12.83 -22.93 15.80
CA SER A 649 12.94 -21.48 16.05
C SER A 649 12.01 -20.68 15.14
N GLY A 650 12.03 -20.94 13.83
CA GLY A 650 11.24 -20.20 12.84
C GLY A 650 9.74 -20.39 12.98
N LEU A 651 9.27 -21.58 13.43
CA LEU A 651 7.86 -21.84 13.71
C LEU A 651 7.33 -21.03 14.92
N LYS A 652 8.20 -20.46 15.76
CA LYS A 652 7.85 -19.56 16.85
C LYS A 652 7.79 -18.07 16.42
N ASN A 653 8.15 -17.76 15.18
CA ASN A 653 8.06 -16.40 14.66
C ASN A 653 6.61 -15.87 14.77
N GLN A 654 6.44 -14.60 15.15
CA GLN A 654 5.12 -13.96 15.26
C GLN A 654 4.40 -13.83 13.91
N ASP A 655 5.16 -13.91 12.81
CA ASP A 655 4.67 -13.71 11.46
C ASP A 655 4.14 -15.02 10.86
N GLY A 656 2.87 -15.04 10.49
CA GLY A 656 2.22 -16.17 9.83
C GLY A 656 2.85 -16.54 8.49
N HIS A 657 3.41 -15.58 7.75
CA HIS A 657 4.13 -15.85 6.49
C HIS A 657 5.39 -16.69 6.74
N ALA A 658 6.22 -16.28 7.71
CA ALA A 658 7.45 -17.01 8.04
C ALA A 658 7.17 -18.47 8.39
N ARG A 659 6.15 -18.71 9.21
CA ARG A 659 5.70 -20.05 9.58
C ARG A 659 5.15 -20.84 8.40
N SER A 660 4.37 -20.19 7.54
CA SER A 660 3.80 -20.82 6.35
C SER A 660 4.87 -21.25 5.36
N GLU A 661 5.88 -20.43 5.10
CA GLU A 661 7.01 -20.75 4.23
C GLU A 661 7.77 -22.01 4.74
N ILE A 662 8.01 -22.08 6.05
CA ILE A 662 8.62 -23.26 6.65
C ILE A 662 7.76 -24.51 6.40
N SER A 663 6.44 -24.39 6.51
CA SER A 663 5.54 -25.54 6.38
C SER A 663 5.57 -26.21 5.00
N GLU A 664 6.04 -25.52 3.97
CA GLU A 664 6.10 -26.06 2.60
C GLU A 664 7.08 -27.25 2.46
N PHE A 665 8.09 -27.37 3.31
CA PHE A 665 9.02 -28.49 3.21
C PHE A 665 8.49 -29.79 3.82
N TYR A 666 7.47 -29.78 4.68
CA TYR A 666 6.93 -30.97 5.37
C TYR A 666 6.64 -32.14 4.42
N ARG A 667 6.06 -31.85 3.27
CA ARG A 667 5.70 -32.84 2.24
C ARG A 667 6.90 -33.57 1.63
N ARG A 668 8.10 -33.04 1.85
CA ARG A 668 9.35 -33.60 1.29
C ARG A 668 10.09 -34.49 2.30
N CYS A 669 9.65 -34.51 3.55
CA CYS A 669 10.29 -35.27 4.62
C CYS A 669 9.77 -36.70 4.69
N SER A 670 10.66 -37.64 5.07
CA SER A 670 10.25 -38.95 5.56
C SER A 670 9.69 -38.85 6.97
N TYR A 671 9.11 -39.95 7.47
CA TYR A 671 8.61 -39.94 8.86
C TYR A 671 9.74 -39.71 9.87
N GLU A 672 10.88 -40.35 9.68
CA GLU A 672 12.05 -40.26 10.57
C GLU A 672 12.60 -38.81 10.62
N GLU A 673 12.50 -38.06 9.51
CA GLU A 673 12.94 -36.66 9.44
C GLU A 673 11.94 -35.72 10.09
N ILE A 674 10.62 -35.96 9.95
CA ILE A 674 9.57 -35.07 10.45
C ILE A 674 9.18 -35.37 11.91
N GLN A 675 9.36 -36.59 12.37
CA GLN A 675 8.95 -37.04 13.73
C GLN A 675 9.49 -36.12 14.84
N PRO A 676 10.76 -35.71 14.86
CA PRO A 676 11.28 -34.83 15.91
C PRO A 676 10.68 -33.43 15.89
N LEU A 677 10.02 -33.03 14.78
CA LEU A 677 9.41 -31.72 14.58
C LEU A 677 7.91 -31.72 14.88
N LEU A 678 7.25 -32.87 15.02
CA LEU A 678 5.80 -32.94 15.21
C LEU A 678 5.28 -32.11 16.39
N PRO A 679 5.94 -32.04 17.56
CA PRO A 679 5.50 -31.19 18.66
C PRO A 679 5.55 -29.68 18.28
N ALA A 680 6.61 -29.22 17.60
CA ALA A 680 6.73 -27.84 17.16
C ALA A 680 5.74 -27.50 16.04
N ILE A 681 5.44 -28.46 15.15
CA ILE A 681 4.42 -28.33 14.11
C ILE A 681 3.03 -28.16 14.75
N TYR A 682 2.70 -29.00 15.75
CA TYR A 682 1.44 -28.89 16.48
C TYR A 682 1.31 -27.54 17.19
N GLU A 683 2.36 -27.11 17.90
CA GLU A 683 2.40 -25.80 18.54
C GLU A 683 2.14 -24.67 17.53
N ALA A 684 2.76 -24.72 16.35
CA ALA A 684 2.59 -23.72 15.30
C ALA A 684 1.16 -23.69 14.71
N ILE A 685 0.44 -24.81 14.71
CA ILE A 685 -0.97 -24.87 14.28
C ILE A 685 -1.86 -24.10 15.26
N VAL A 686 -1.67 -24.30 16.55
CA VAL A 686 -2.54 -23.73 17.60
C VAL A 686 -2.12 -22.33 18.02
N GLN A 687 -0.88 -21.92 17.72
CA GLN A 687 -0.36 -20.61 18.08
C GLN A 687 -1.06 -19.48 17.29
N PRO A 688 -1.52 -18.40 17.95
CA PRO A 688 -2.04 -17.22 17.26
C PRO A 688 -1.02 -16.57 16.32
N ALA A 689 -1.52 -15.90 15.27
CA ALA A 689 -0.72 -15.08 14.36
C ALA A 689 -1.11 -13.60 14.52
N PRO A 690 -0.46 -12.85 15.41
CA PRO A 690 -0.88 -11.48 15.74
C PRO A 690 -0.88 -10.51 14.56
N SER A 691 -0.04 -10.71 13.55
CA SER A 691 0.01 -9.87 12.34
C SER A 691 -1.19 -10.11 11.41
N GLY A 692 -1.79 -11.31 11.43
CA GLY A 692 -2.95 -11.66 10.65
C GLY A 692 -3.17 -13.16 10.56
N GLU A 693 -4.32 -13.62 10.99
CA GLU A 693 -4.66 -15.04 11.06
C GLU A 693 -4.66 -15.71 9.67
N MET A 694 -5.05 -14.99 8.61
CA MET A 694 -5.04 -15.56 7.27
C MET A 694 -3.64 -15.95 6.77
N PHE A 695 -2.59 -15.28 7.24
CA PHE A 695 -1.22 -15.60 6.83
C PHE A 695 -0.65 -16.85 7.51
N ALA A 696 -1.33 -17.35 8.54
CA ALA A 696 -1.00 -18.61 9.20
C ALA A 696 -1.78 -19.82 8.64
N ASP A 697 -2.67 -19.61 7.67
CA ASP A 697 -3.47 -20.72 7.10
C ASP A 697 -2.58 -21.79 6.46
N GLY A 698 -1.48 -21.40 5.82
CA GLY A 698 -0.52 -22.34 5.21
C GLY A 698 0.11 -23.28 6.26
N VAL A 699 0.64 -22.72 7.36
CA VAL A 699 1.28 -23.53 8.40
C VAL A 699 0.27 -24.45 9.07
N ARG A 700 -0.97 -23.99 9.29
CA ARG A 700 -2.04 -24.80 9.88
C ARG A 700 -2.44 -25.96 8.97
N LEU A 701 -2.77 -25.70 7.70
CA LEU A 701 -3.19 -26.75 6.76
C LEU A 701 -2.09 -27.77 6.48
N ASN A 702 -0.85 -27.32 6.22
CA ASN A 702 0.27 -28.20 5.97
C ASN A 702 0.61 -29.02 7.23
N GLY A 703 0.55 -28.42 8.41
CA GLY A 703 0.75 -29.11 9.68
C GLY A 703 -0.33 -30.16 9.94
N LEU A 704 -1.61 -29.81 9.79
CA LEU A 704 -2.73 -30.75 9.97
C LEU A 704 -2.64 -31.95 9.02
N ARG A 705 -2.26 -31.71 7.75
CA ARG A 705 -2.03 -32.83 6.79
C ARG A 705 -0.94 -33.75 7.25
N VAL A 706 0.19 -33.23 7.72
CA VAL A 706 1.31 -34.04 8.21
C VAL A 706 0.90 -34.85 9.46
N LEU A 707 0.23 -34.20 10.41
CA LEU A 707 -0.26 -34.90 11.61
C LEU A 707 -1.23 -36.04 11.25
N ALA A 708 -2.17 -35.78 10.33
CA ALA A 708 -3.12 -36.78 9.87
C ALA A 708 -2.45 -37.92 9.07
N GLN A 709 -1.52 -37.57 8.15
CA GLN A 709 -0.74 -38.56 7.40
C GLN A 709 -0.03 -39.57 8.32
N HIS A 710 0.47 -39.09 9.46
CA HIS A 710 1.16 -39.92 10.44
C HIS A 710 0.28 -40.38 11.59
N ARG A 711 -1.04 -40.14 11.50
CA ARG A 711 -2.03 -40.57 12.49
C ARG A 711 -1.77 -40.06 13.90
N VAL A 712 -1.31 -38.82 14.01
CA VAL A 712 -1.07 -38.13 15.30
C VAL A 712 -2.40 -37.73 15.91
N GLU A 713 -2.71 -38.19 17.10
CA GLU A 713 -4.02 -38.06 17.74
C GLU A 713 -4.42 -36.58 17.98
N GLU A 714 -3.48 -35.74 18.45
CA GLU A 714 -3.67 -34.34 18.75
C GLU A 714 -4.05 -33.54 17.49
N GLY A 715 -3.56 -33.95 16.32
CA GLY A 715 -3.90 -33.37 15.05
C GLY A 715 -5.39 -33.49 14.68
N MET A 716 -6.05 -34.53 15.15
CA MET A 716 -7.46 -34.76 14.91
C MET A 716 -8.33 -33.71 15.63
N GLN A 717 -8.04 -33.44 16.91
CA GLN A 717 -8.72 -32.37 17.65
C GLN A 717 -8.41 -31.00 17.07
N ALA A 718 -7.13 -30.73 16.73
CA ALA A 718 -6.71 -29.48 16.11
C ALA A 718 -7.46 -29.19 14.78
N CYS A 719 -7.76 -30.21 13.98
CA CYS A 719 -8.61 -30.05 12.78
C CYS A 719 -10.00 -29.52 13.13
N ALA A 720 -10.65 -30.13 14.13
CA ALA A 720 -12.00 -29.77 14.53
C ALA A 720 -12.04 -28.35 15.13
N ASP A 721 -11.04 -27.97 15.93
CA ASP A 721 -10.93 -26.66 16.52
C ASP A 721 -10.66 -25.59 15.48
N TYR A 722 -9.78 -25.87 14.51
CA TYR A 722 -9.47 -24.93 13.44
C TYR A 722 -10.65 -24.70 12.50
N LEU A 723 -11.53 -25.65 12.27
CA LEU A 723 -12.79 -25.45 11.55
C LEU A 723 -13.59 -24.27 12.13
N ARG A 724 -13.60 -24.13 13.45
CA ARG A 724 -14.38 -23.10 14.17
C ARG A 724 -13.65 -21.76 14.25
N THR A 725 -12.32 -21.79 14.34
CA THR A 725 -11.50 -20.61 14.65
C THR A 725 -10.82 -20.01 13.43
N GLN A 726 -10.89 -20.64 12.26
CA GLN A 726 -10.32 -20.13 11.03
C GLN A 726 -10.88 -18.75 10.67
N ASN A 727 -10.08 -17.94 9.98
CA ASN A 727 -10.57 -16.70 9.40
C ASN A 727 -11.75 -17.01 8.45
N PRO A 728 -12.92 -16.34 8.59
CA PRO A 728 -14.06 -16.55 7.71
C PRO A 728 -13.75 -16.32 6.22
N TRP A 729 -12.90 -15.35 5.91
CA TRP A 729 -12.50 -15.03 4.53
C TRP A 729 -11.73 -16.20 3.89
N ALA A 730 -12.14 -16.57 2.67
CA ALA A 730 -11.64 -17.73 1.92
C ALA A 730 -11.84 -19.09 2.63
N SER A 731 -12.62 -19.16 3.69
CA SER A 731 -12.90 -20.40 4.43
C SER A 731 -13.77 -21.38 3.63
N GLU A 732 -14.51 -20.90 2.62
CA GLU A 732 -15.23 -21.73 1.65
C GLU A 732 -14.30 -22.70 0.90
N HIS A 733 -13.03 -22.38 0.74
CA HIS A 733 -12.03 -23.25 0.14
C HIS A 733 -11.30 -24.12 1.19
N ARG A 734 -11.02 -23.56 2.38
CA ARG A 734 -10.31 -24.27 3.44
C ARG A 734 -11.18 -25.31 4.16
N THR A 735 -12.45 -25.00 4.39
CA THR A 735 -13.36 -25.92 5.10
C THR A 735 -13.40 -27.32 4.46
N PRO A 736 -13.61 -27.49 3.14
CA PRO A 736 -13.57 -28.82 2.52
C PRO A 736 -12.24 -29.52 2.69
N GLU A 737 -11.15 -28.79 2.71
CA GLU A 737 -9.80 -29.34 2.87
C GLU A 737 -9.55 -29.87 4.28
N ILE A 738 -9.91 -29.11 5.31
CA ILE A 738 -9.80 -29.53 6.71
C ILE A 738 -10.67 -30.78 6.94
N LEU A 739 -11.88 -30.80 6.39
CA LEU A 739 -12.79 -31.94 6.48
C LEU A 739 -12.20 -33.21 5.83
N ARG A 740 -11.56 -33.05 4.66
CA ARG A 740 -10.86 -34.16 4.00
C ARG A 740 -9.69 -34.68 4.83
N ILE A 741 -8.94 -33.81 5.51
CA ILE A 741 -7.86 -34.22 6.43
C ILE A 741 -8.41 -35.09 7.56
N LEU A 742 -9.62 -34.81 8.07
CA LEU A 742 -10.26 -35.64 9.08
C LEU A 742 -10.60 -37.05 8.60
N GLU A 743 -10.80 -37.29 7.31
CA GLU A 743 -11.06 -38.62 6.75
C GLU A 743 -9.89 -39.58 7.01
N ASP A 744 -8.66 -39.07 7.06
CA ASP A 744 -7.47 -39.86 7.32
C ASP A 744 -7.45 -40.54 8.71
N TYR A 745 -8.26 -40.05 9.65
CA TYR A 745 -8.39 -40.61 11.00
C TYR A 745 -9.45 -41.75 11.12
N GLY A 746 -10.18 -42.04 10.05
CA GLY A 746 -11.14 -43.14 9.99
C GLY A 746 -12.13 -43.16 11.17
N THR A 747 -12.32 -44.34 11.79
CA THR A 747 -13.26 -44.49 12.94
C THR A 747 -12.83 -43.65 14.16
N ALA A 748 -11.55 -43.32 14.31
CA ALA A 748 -11.10 -42.50 15.44
C ALA A 748 -11.74 -41.10 15.42
N ALA A 749 -12.04 -40.57 14.24
CA ALA A 749 -12.72 -39.26 14.08
C ALA A 749 -14.18 -39.28 14.60
N GLN A 750 -14.80 -40.45 14.82
CA GLN A 750 -16.16 -40.55 15.37
C GLN A 750 -16.27 -39.87 16.76
N ARG A 751 -15.17 -39.80 17.52
CA ARG A 751 -15.11 -39.07 18.79
C ARG A 751 -15.45 -37.59 18.65
N LEU A 752 -15.23 -37.00 17.47
CA LEU A 752 -15.47 -35.59 17.18
C LEU A 752 -16.90 -35.29 16.69
N LEU A 753 -17.74 -36.31 16.50
CA LEU A 753 -19.11 -36.10 15.98
C LEU A 753 -19.95 -35.07 16.77
N PRO A 754 -19.92 -35.04 18.13
CA PRO A 754 -20.61 -34.02 18.89
C PRO A 754 -20.11 -32.62 18.55
N HIS A 755 -18.80 -32.44 18.51
CA HIS A 755 -18.13 -31.14 18.20
C HIS A 755 -18.43 -30.70 16.76
N LEU A 756 -18.42 -31.61 15.79
CA LEU A 756 -18.74 -31.30 14.39
C LEU A 756 -20.23 -30.95 14.21
N LYS A 757 -21.16 -31.61 14.93
CA LYS A 757 -22.59 -31.26 14.94
C LYS A 757 -22.80 -29.84 15.46
N GLU A 758 -22.14 -29.47 16.55
CA GLU A 758 -22.16 -28.11 17.09
C GLU A 758 -21.58 -27.09 16.10
N THR A 759 -20.44 -27.41 15.46
CA THR A 759 -19.80 -26.57 14.43
C THR A 759 -20.74 -26.34 13.24
N ALA A 760 -21.45 -27.37 12.76
CA ALA A 760 -22.43 -27.21 11.69
C ALA A 760 -23.55 -26.24 12.10
N SER A 761 -24.05 -26.38 13.33
CA SER A 761 -25.10 -25.51 13.87
C SER A 761 -24.61 -24.05 14.04
N MET A 762 -23.36 -23.87 14.46
CA MET A 762 -22.73 -22.53 14.53
C MET A 762 -22.71 -21.85 13.15
N PHE A 763 -22.29 -22.58 12.11
CA PHE A 763 -22.29 -22.03 10.75
C PHE A 763 -23.72 -21.76 10.24
N GLU A 764 -24.71 -22.56 10.59
CA GLU A 764 -26.14 -22.31 10.24
C GLU A 764 -26.67 -21.02 10.87
N GLN A 765 -26.23 -20.67 12.07
CA GLN A 765 -26.58 -19.40 12.74
C GLN A 765 -25.96 -18.18 12.07
N GLY A 766 -24.96 -18.40 11.22
CA GLY A 766 -24.22 -17.37 10.50
C GLY A 766 -22.99 -16.87 11.25
N GLU A 767 -22.05 -16.35 10.49
CA GLU A 767 -20.83 -15.71 10.99
C GLU A 767 -20.98 -14.19 10.83
N ASN A 768 -20.54 -13.39 11.81
CA ASN A 768 -20.53 -11.93 11.73
C ASN A 768 -19.77 -11.48 10.47
N ASP A 769 -20.38 -10.57 9.70
CA ASP A 769 -19.84 -9.97 8.48
C ASP A 769 -19.52 -10.96 7.34
N PHE A 770 -19.91 -12.22 7.47
CA PHE A 770 -19.73 -13.22 6.44
C PHE A 770 -21.03 -13.49 5.67
N PRO A 771 -21.01 -13.61 4.33
CA PRO A 771 -22.23 -13.83 3.56
C PRO A 771 -22.96 -15.10 3.97
N LYS A 772 -24.24 -14.97 4.28
CA LYS A 772 -25.10 -16.08 4.74
C LYS A 772 -24.99 -17.32 3.84
N ARG A 773 -24.98 -17.13 2.50
CA ARG A 773 -24.83 -18.23 1.53
C ARG A 773 -23.58 -19.07 1.76
N LEU A 774 -22.46 -18.43 2.11
CA LEU A 774 -21.17 -19.11 2.33
C LEU A 774 -21.17 -19.84 3.68
N SER A 775 -21.74 -19.24 4.73
CA SER A 775 -21.92 -19.92 6.02
C SER A 775 -22.79 -21.17 5.88
N GLU A 776 -23.89 -21.10 5.14
CA GLU A 776 -24.75 -22.26 4.84
C GLU A 776 -24.01 -23.32 4.00
N GLN A 777 -23.15 -22.93 3.08
CA GLN A 777 -22.32 -23.86 2.31
C GLN A 777 -21.35 -24.62 3.23
N LYS A 778 -20.70 -23.92 4.15
CA LYS A 778 -19.81 -24.54 5.16
C LYS A 778 -20.55 -25.51 6.05
N ALA A 779 -21.74 -25.12 6.54
CA ALA A 779 -22.59 -25.99 7.36
C ALA A 779 -22.95 -27.30 6.62
N ARG A 780 -23.36 -27.20 5.35
CA ARG A 780 -23.64 -28.38 4.53
C ARG A 780 -22.40 -29.26 4.35
N ALA A 781 -21.24 -28.70 4.11
CA ALA A 781 -20.00 -29.47 3.98
C ALA A 781 -19.66 -30.24 5.27
N VAL A 782 -19.83 -29.63 6.43
CA VAL A 782 -19.62 -30.29 7.73
C VAL A 782 -20.62 -31.42 7.94
N ARG A 783 -21.90 -31.24 7.60
CA ARG A 783 -22.92 -32.31 7.73
C ARG A 783 -22.63 -33.50 6.82
N GLN A 784 -22.23 -33.23 5.58
CA GLN A 784 -21.80 -34.30 4.67
C GLN A 784 -20.61 -35.09 5.22
N GLN A 785 -19.67 -34.37 5.86
CA GLN A 785 -18.50 -35.02 6.47
C GLN A 785 -18.89 -35.86 7.71
N ILE A 786 -19.86 -35.40 8.50
CA ILE A 786 -20.41 -36.21 9.63
C ILE A 786 -20.90 -37.54 9.13
N GLU A 787 -21.69 -37.58 8.03
CA GLU A 787 -22.20 -38.84 7.44
C GLU A 787 -21.06 -39.76 7.02
N LYS A 788 -20.00 -39.24 6.42
CA LYS A 788 -18.81 -40.01 6.03
C LYS A 788 -18.07 -40.58 7.23
N ILE A 789 -17.88 -39.78 8.29
CA ILE A 789 -17.21 -40.22 9.52
C ILE A 789 -18.05 -41.30 10.23
N GLU A 790 -19.38 -41.16 10.28
CA GLU A 790 -20.27 -42.16 10.83
C GLU A 790 -20.20 -43.51 10.05
N ALA A 791 -20.00 -43.44 8.74
CA ALA A 791 -19.87 -44.59 7.85
C ALA A 791 -18.46 -45.16 7.78
N ALA A 792 -17.45 -44.55 8.40
CA ALA A 792 -16.06 -45.01 8.35
C ALA A 792 -15.88 -46.38 8.96
N LYS A 793 -15.06 -47.21 8.31
CA LYS A 793 -14.78 -48.61 8.75
C LYS A 793 -13.30 -48.82 9.08
N GLU A 794 -12.41 -47.97 8.55
CA GLU A 794 -10.99 -48.09 8.82
C GLU A 794 -10.68 -47.60 10.23
N SER A 795 -9.96 -48.37 11.01
CA SER A 795 -9.53 -48.04 12.38
C SER A 795 -8.01 -47.91 12.42
N PRO A 796 -7.46 -46.76 12.12
CA PRO A 796 -6.03 -46.56 12.16
C PRO A 796 -5.50 -46.57 13.60
N VAL A 797 -4.26 -47.06 13.77
CA VAL A 797 -3.55 -46.92 15.05
C VAL A 797 -3.06 -45.52 15.17
N LEU A 798 -3.50 -44.82 16.21
CA LEU A 798 -3.06 -43.46 16.51
C LEU A 798 -1.70 -43.44 17.22
N ARG A 799 -0.99 -42.36 17.06
CA ARG A 799 0.27 -42.05 17.71
C ARG A 799 0.09 -40.79 18.56
N SER A 800 0.76 -40.71 19.70
CA SER A 800 0.84 -39.48 20.49
C SER A 800 2.04 -38.63 20.08
N LEU A 801 1.96 -37.36 20.36
CA LEU A 801 3.11 -36.43 20.27
C LEU A 801 4.14 -36.69 21.37
N GLU A 802 3.76 -37.33 22.48
CA GLU A 802 4.61 -37.73 23.61
C GLU A 802 5.51 -38.94 23.29
#